data_60d1f690a26757d165766e028f034d35
#
_entry.id   60d1f690a26757d165766e028f034d35
#
_cell.length_a   1.000
_cell.length_b   1.000
_cell.length_c   1.000
_cell.angle_alpha   90.00
_cell.angle_beta   90.00
_cell.angle_gamma   90.00
#
_symmetry.space_group_name_H-M   'P 1'
#
loop_
_entity.id
_entity.type
_entity.pdbx_description
1 polymer ?
#
loop_
_entity_poly.entity_id
_entity_poly.type
_entity_poly.pdbx_seq_one_letter_code
_entity_poly.pdbx_strand_id
1 'polypeptide(L)'
;MKKVQLLFSIIIVLLALLVASAYLLLKKPNAELTLNQSEPTTREYTLQAYTTGYIGEGGEIEGIRNPVLRAQMGDSVRITMINGETMTHDIKMEKQGAHSDPIVEKGTLTSISFVAMEDDIYFCTVPGHQEVGMEGKFEISSPSTTEAIVEGVIPQKNDEPLNLDFEYAHIRGWTTVGEAFNDQPVADIDTAYYGKGVDPRSSGQFYVNSGGTKQHAKVGTLTSEPFEITHPFASFRVAGGALQEARVELVLSDTDSVFFTISGNNHERLRPVVVDLTDYQDQSMYIRLIDNETGIFTADNNEEDVWAHISFDDFRFYASRPDFPNELRPDEIVLLPPFDIIKHAGLTGEEAAKEMELPDDFSITLAAGEPEVIRPIAITLDDRNRVWIAEAHTYPQKAPEGEGKDRILIFEDTNGDGKLNKRTIFKDGLNLVSGLEIGHGGVWVGAAPYLMYIPIDESGDQPAGEPQILLDGWGYQDTHETLSSFRWGPDGWLYGTTGITTRSNIGKPGASDDEREKLNVGVWRYHPTEHQFEVYARGISNLWGLDFNEYGHMFVSANILPHLWHIIPGAWYRRQFGEHNYPYVYDDIKTVADHVHWVGNRGSEAGNGRSGSVGGGHSHAGAMFYLGAEHLPEE
;
A
#
# COMPACT_ATOMS: atom_id res chain seq x y z
N MET A 1 46.47 -38.39 78.04
CA MET A 1 46.91 -38.22 76.62
C MET A 1 46.21 -39.21 75.67
N LYS A 2 46.06 -40.50 75.93
CA LYS A 2 45.46 -41.48 74.98
C LYS A 2 43.96 -41.20 74.63
N LYS A 3 43.15 -40.66 75.54
CA LYS A 3 41.70 -40.33 75.25
C LYS A 3 41.50 -39.12 74.37
N VAL A 4 42.43 -38.15 74.44
CA VAL A 4 42.36 -36.93 73.59
C VAL A 4 42.77 -37.23 72.15
N GLN A 5 43.77 -38.11 71.98
CA GLN A 5 44.18 -38.56 70.64
C GLN A 5 43.11 -39.40 69.95
N LEU A 6 42.36 -40.22 70.68
CA LEU A 6 41.28 -41.02 70.14
C LEU A 6 40.09 -40.10 69.68
N LEU A 7 39.79 -39.05 70.47
CA LEU A 7 38.74 -38.08 70.12
C LEU A 7 39.09 -37.27 68.86
N PHE A 8 40.36 -36.85 68.73
CA PHE A 8 40.86 -36.14 67.56
C PHE A 8 40.83 -37.01 66.30
N SER A 9 41.15 -38.30 66.43
CA SER A 9 41.09 -39.23 65.29
C SER A 9 39.65 -39.50 64.85
N ILE A 10 38.69 -39.58 65.78
CA ILE A 10 37.29 -39.76 65.49
C ILE A 10 36.71 -38.49 64.76
N ILE A 11 37.12 -37.30 65.23
CA ILE A 11 36.66 -36.03 64.59
C ILE A 11 37.22 -35.91 63.18
N ILE A 12 38.49 -36.30 62.95
CA ILE A 12 39.07 -36.27 61.57
C ILE A 12 38.35 -37.25 60.64
N VAL A 13 38.02 -38.45 61.12
CA VAL A 13 37.29 -39.45 60.32
C VAL A 13 35.86 -38.98 60.02
N LEU A 14 35.19 -38.37 61.02
CA LEU A 14 33.86 -37.80 60.80
C LEU A 14 33.88 -36.62 59.83
N LEU A 15 34.90 -35.75 59.91
CA LEU A 15 35.07 -34.66 58.91
C LEU A 15 35.36 -35.21 57.51
N ALA A 16 36.21 -36.24 57.41
CA ALA A 16 36.47 -36.87 56.10
C ALA A 16 35.25 -37.55 55.51
N LEU A 17 34.38 -38.17 56.32
CA LEU A 17 33.12 -38.75 55.88
C LEU A 17 32.11 -37.70 55.52
N LEU A 18 32.06 -36.54 56.19
CA LEU A 18 31.22 -35.39 55.83
C LEU A 18 31.67 -34.76 54.52
N VAL A 19 32.95 -34.59 54.29
CA VAL A 19 33.53 -34.10 53.05
C VAL A 19 33.29 -35.07 51.89
N ALA A 20 33.43 -36.37 52.12
CA ALA A 20 33.16 -37.42 51.14
C ALA A 20 31.67 -37.51 50.80
N SER A 21 30.74 -37.35 51.77
CA SER A 21 29.29 -37.32 51.49
C SER A 21 28.86 -36.03 50.83
N ALA A 22 29.45 -34.87 51.14
CA ALA A 22 29.27 -33.64 50.46
C ALA A 22 29.79 -33.70 49.01
N TYR A 23 30.93 -34.34 48.79
CA TYR A 23 31.48 -34.57 47.46
C TYR A 23 30.62 -35.54 46.64
N LEU A 24 30.02 -36.56 47.23
CA LEU A 24 29.05 -37.46 46.58
C LEU A 24 27.69 -36.83 46.33
N LEU A 25 27.27 -35.89 47.19
CA LEU A 25 26.05 -35.11 46.99
C LEU A 25 26.22 -34.01 45.94
N LEU A 26 27.42 -33.48 45.75
CA LEU A 26 27.78 -32.52 44.73
C LEU A 26 28.08 -33.17 43.36
N LYS A 27 28.36 -34.46 43.30
CA LYS A 27 28.43 -35.28 42.10
C LYS A 27 27.04 -35.85 41.79
N LYS A 28 26.03 -34.96 41.54
CA LYS A 28 24.95 -35.39 40.68
C LYS A 28 25.61 -35.75 39.34
N PRO A 29 25.33 -36.91 38.74
CA PRO A 29 25.67 -37.10 37.36
C PRO A 29 25.01 -35.93 36.61
N ASN A 30 25.81 -35.10 35.94
CA ASN A 30 25.29 -34.37 34.81
C ASN A 30 24.66 -35.46 33.94
N ALA A 31 23.35 -35.57 33.98
CA ALA A 31 22.65 -35.97 32.78
C ALA A 31 23.10 -34.92 31.76
N GLU A 32 24.08 -35.25 30.94
CA GLU A 32 24.20 -34.64 29.64
C GLU A 32 22.83 -34.84 29.02
N LEU A 33 21.99 -33.80 29.12
CA LEU A 33 21.05 -33.54 28.09
C LEU A 33 21.92 -33.41 26.82
N THR A 34 22.13 -34.53 26.15
CA THR A 34 22.39 -34.52 24.73
C THR A 34 21.14 -33.87 24.13
N LEU A 35 21.12 -32.55 24.12
CA LEU A 35 20.43 -31.81 23.10
C LEU A 35 20.98 -32.42 21.80
N ASN A 36 20.17 -33.24 21.14
CA ASN A 36 20.34 -33.51 19.74
C ASN A 36 20.16 -32.13 19.05
N GLN A 37 21.23 -31.34 19.03
CA GLN A 37 21.33 -30.23 18.11
C GLN A 37 21.38 -30.91 16.75
N SER A 38 20.31 -30.76 15.97
CA SER A 38 20.38 -31.02 14.55
C SER A 38 21.60 -30.25 14.03
N GLU A 39 22.40 -30.87 13.17
CA GLU A 39 23.53 -30.17 12.55
C GLU A 39 22.97 -28.89 11.87
N PRO A 40 23.70 -27.75 12.00
CA PRO A 40 23.27 -26.51 11.36
C PRO A 40 22.94 -26.73 9.89
N THR A 41 21.77 -26.35 9.48
CA THR A 41 21.29 -26.46 8.09
C THR A 41 21.41 -25.13 7.37
N THR A 42 21.35 -25.16 6.04
CA THR A 42 21.22 -23.94 5.25
C THR A 42 19.75 -23.69 4.95
N ARG A 43 19.25 -22.51 5.30
CA ARG A 43 17.92 -22.02 4.98
C ARG A 43 17.99 -20.95 3.92
N GLU A 44 17.23 -21.09 2.85
CA GLU A 44 17.17 -20.11 1.77
C GLU A 44 15.75 -19.61 1.61
N TYR A 45 15.60 -18.28 1.53
CA TYR A 45 14.34 -17.59 1.32
C TYR A 45 14.48 -16.66 0.12
N THR A 46 13.40 -16.53 -0.66
CA THR A 46 13.29 -15.54 -1.73
C THR A 46 12.09 -14.65 -1.47
N LEU A 47 12.29 -13.35 -1.58
CA LEU A 47 11.27 -12.33 -1.34
C LEU A 47 11.21 -11.38 -2.53
N GLN A 48 10.02 -11.08 -3.04
CA GLN A 48 9.81 -9.95 -3.94
C GLN A 48 9.53 -8.68 -3.13
N ALA A 49 10.24 -7.61 -3.42
CA ALA A 49 10.14 -6.33 -2.74
C ALA A 49 9.20 -5.38 -3.49
N TYR A 50 8.21 -4.88 -2.78
CA TYR A 50 7.29 -3.82 -3.21
C TYR A 50 7.20 -2.77 -2.11
N THR A 51 6.88 -1.53 -2.44
CA THR A 51 6.72 -0.45 -1.45
C THR A 51 5.78 -0.84 -0.30
N THR A 52 4.81 -1.70 -0.58
CA THR A 52 3.82 -2.15 0.41
C THR A 52 4.24 -3.36 1.23
N GLY A 53 5.40 -3.96 0.98
CA GLY A 53 5.91 -5.11 1.72
C GLY A 53 6.69 -6.11 0.87
N TYR A 54 7.20 -7.14 1.52
CA TYR A 54 7.88 -8.25 0.89
C TYR A 54 6.90 -9.39 0.64
N ILE A 55 6.88 -9.92 -0.57
CA ILE A 55 6.07 -11.10 -0.92
C ILE A 55 7.00 -12.32 -1.02
N GLY A 56 6.68 -13.36 -0.29
CA GLY A 56 7.45 -14.60 -0.33
C GLY A 56 7.39 -15.29 -1.69
N GLU A 57 8.52 -15.85 -2.15
CA GLU A 57 8.60 -16.70 -3.33
C GLU A 57 9.08 -18.10 -2.99
N GLY A 58 8.34 -19.10 -3.41
CA GLY A 58 8.68 -20.51 -3.25
C GLY A 58 8.43 -21.07 -1.84
N GLY A 59 8.26 -22.39 -1.77
CA GLY A 59 8.06 -23.10 -0.52
C GLY A 59 6.85 -22.63 0.28
N GLU A 60 6.97 -22.65 1.61
CA GLU A 60 5.89 -22.35 2.55
C GLU A 60 5.52 -20.86 2.60
N ILE A 61 6.40 -19.98 2.13
CA ILE A 61 6.20 -18.53 2.16
C ILE A 61 5.65 -17.95 0.85
N GLU A 62 5.44 -18.77 -0.14
CA GLU A 62 5.00 -18.36 -1.47
C GLU A 62 3.73 -17.51 -1.45
N GLY A 63 3.80 -16.28 -1.95
CA GLY A 63 2.70 -15.34 -2.03
C GLY A 63 2.28 -14.72 -0.70
N ILE A 64 2.95 -15.03 0.42
CA ILE A 64 2.66 -14.42 1.72
C ILE A 64 3.34 -13.06 1.77
N ARG A 65 2.57 -12.03 2.13
CA ARG A 65 3.12 -10.69 2.37
C ARG A 65 3.78 -10.64 3.73
N ASN A 66 5.02 -10.15 3.78
CA ASN A 66 5.84 -10.06 4.98
C ASN A 66 5.88 -11.37 5.77
N PRO A 67 6.23 -12.51 5.12
CA PRO A 67 6.14 -13.82 5.76
C PRO A 67 7.02 -13.90 7.00
N VAL A 68 6.60 -14.69 7.99
CA VAL A 68 7.47 -15.04 9.11
C VAL A 68 8.53 -16.02 8.61
N LEU A 69 9.80 -15.60 8.61
CA LEU A 69 10.92 -16.44 8.23
C LEU A 69 11.42 -17.20 9.47
N ARG A 70 11.66 -18.49 9.37
CA ARG A 70 12.02 -19.33 10.53
C ARG A 70 13.32 -20.11 10.28
N ALA A 71 14.21 -20.08 11.27
CA ALA A 71 15.42 -20.88 11.28
C ALA A 71 15.69 -21.46 12.68
N GLN A 72 16.49 -22.52 12.78
CA GLN A 72 17.00 -22.96 14.07
C GLN A 72 18.22 -22.13 14.46
N MET A 73 18.46 -22.00 15.76
CA MET A 73 19.70 -21.36 16.25
C MET A 73 20.92 -22.05 15.67
N GLY A 74 21.80 -21.28 15.01
CA GLY A 74 22.98 -21.78 14.35
C GLY A 74 22.83 -22.11 12.86
N ASP A 75 21.61 -22.11 12.31
CA ASP A 75 21.40 -22.29 10.86
C ASP A 75 22.08 -21.15 10.07
N SER A 76 22.61 -21.50 8.91
CA SER A 76 23.05 -20.50 7.92
C SER A 76 21.85 -20.06 7.09
N VAL A 77 21.47 -18.81 7.21
CA VAL A 77 20.32 -18.24 6.51
C VAL A 77 20.76 -17.37 5.36
N ARG A 78 20.13 -17.54 4.20
CA ARG A 78 20.28 -16.65 3.07
C ARG A 78 18.89 -16.13 2.64
N ILE A 79 18.75 -14.82 2.55
CA ILE A 79 17.55 -14.17 2.03
C ILE A 79 17.94 -13.47 0.74
N THR A 80 17.32 -13.87 -0.36
CA THR A 80 17.43 -13.22 -1.67
C THR A 80 16.23 -12.32 -1.87
N MET A 81 16.46 -11.05 -2.16
CA MET A 81 15.43 -10.09 -2.48
C MET A 81 15.45 -9.77 -3.97
N ILE A 82 14.28 -9.83 -4.61
CA ILE A 82 14.04 -9.46 -6.00
C ILE A 82 13.25 -8.15 -5.99
N ASN A 83 13.68 -7.15 -6.73
CA ASN A 83 12.87 -5.93 -6.87
C ASN A 83 11.64 -6.21 -7.74
N GLY A 84 10.44 -6.14 -7.18
CA GLY A 84 9.16 -6.38 -7.87
C GLY A 84 8.68 -5.19 -8.69
N GLU A 85 9.24 -3.98 -8.47
CA GLU A 85 8.80 -2.74 -9.09
C GLU A 85 10.00 -1.84 -9.47
N THR A 86 9.76 -0.59 -9.84
CA THR A 86 10.82 0.35 -10.25
C THR A 86 11.25 1.31 -9.12
N MET A 87 10.87 0.99 -7.88
CA MET A 87 11.28 1.73 -6.69
C MET A 87 12.55 1.13 -6.09
N THR A 88 13.28 1.95 -5.31
CA THR A 88 14.47 1.46 -4.59
C THR A 88 14.05 0.65 -3.38
N HIS A 89 14.62 -0.54 -3.22
CA HIS A 89 14.43 -1.39 -2.06
C HIS A 89 15.75 -1.98 -1.59
N ASP A 90 15.82 -2.25 -0.29
CA ASP A 90 16.86 -3.07 0.35
C ASP A 90 16.21 -3.96 1.41
N ILE A 91 17.01 -4.79 2.07
CA ILE A 91 16.57 -5.60 3.19
C ILE A 91 17.63 -5.55 4.30
N LYS A 92 17.20 -5.22 5.51
CA LYS A 92 18.04 -5.12 6.70
C LYS A 92 17.47 -5.93 7.84
N MET A 93 18.38 -6.55 8.62
CA MET A 93 18.11 -7.21 9.89
C MET A 93 19.14 -6.72 10.91
N GLU A 94 18.67 -5.93 11.89
CA GLU A 94 19.59 -5.23 12.79
C GLU A 94 20.30 -6.15 13.76
N LYS A 95 19.59 -7.08 14.40
CA LYS A 95 20.16 -7.98 15.40
C LYS A 95 21.03 -9.07 14.76
N GLN A 96 20.73 -9.46 13.52
CA GLN A 96 21.58 -10.38 12.76
C GLN A 96 22.79 -9.65 12.13
N GLY A 97 22.84 -8.33 12.17
CA GLY A 97 23.91 -7.53 11.58
C GLY A 97 24.00 -7.64 10.05
N ALA A 98 22.87 -7.94 9.38
CA ALA A 98 22.81 -8.17 7.95
C ALA A 98 22.08 -7.01 7.24
N HIS A 99 22.65 -6.52 6.14
CA HIS A 99 22.07 -5.45 5.32
C HIS A 99 22.49 -5.64 3.87
N SER A 100 21.56 -5.56 2.94
CA SER A 100 21.83 -5.67 1.50
C SER A 100 22.19 -4.33 0.88
N ASP A 101 22.83 -4.36 -0.29
CA ASP A 101 22.88 -3.18 -1.16
C ASP A 101 21.48 -2.86 -1.69
N PRO A 102 21.12 -1.57 -1.81
CA PRO A 102 19.85 -1.16 -2.39
C PRO A 102 19.80 -1.44 -3.89
N ILE A 103 18.66 -1.89 -4.39
CA ILE A 103 18.41 -2.17 -5.82
C ILE A 103 17.24 -1.32 -6.33
N VAL A 104 17.34 -0.82 -7.57
CA VAL A 104 16.39 0.15 -8.15
C VAL A 104 15.60 -0.44 -9.32
N GLU A 105 16.24 -1.26 -10.15
CA GLU A 105 15.61 -1.78 -11.37
C GLU A 105 14.76 -3.00 -11.08
N LYS A 106 13.53 -3.03 -11.61
CA LYS A 106 12.64 -4.19 -11.51
C LYS A 106 13.33 -5.46 -12.02
N GLY A 107 13.20 -6.54 -11.24
CA GLY A 107 13.81 -7.84 -11.54
C GLY A 107 15.29 -7.97 -11.14
N THR A 108 15.93 -6.92 -10.60
CA THR A 108 17.27 -7.05 -10.04
C THR A 108 17.25 -7.76 -8.70
N LEU A 109 18.37 -8.38 -8.35
CA LEU A 109 18.52 -9.22 -7.17
C LEU A 109 19.59 -8.66 -6.22
N THR A 110 19.33 -8.76 -4.93
CA THR A 110 20.33 -8.61 -3.87
C THR A 110 20.13 -9.69 -2.82
N SER A 111 21.08 -9.92 -1.92
CA SER A 111 20.92 -10.92 -0.87
C SER A 111 21.69 -10.58 0.38
N ILE A 112 21.17 -11.04 1.52
CA ILE A 112 21.87 -11.07 2.81
C ILE A 112 22.11 -12.52 3.22
N SER A 113 23.17 -12.74 4.01
CA SER A 113 23.46 -14.04 4.60
C SER A 113 23.99 -13.85 6.01
N PHE A 114 23.53 -14.67 6.95
CA PHE A 114 23.90 -14.60 8.36
C PHE A 114 23.75 -15.97 9.03
N VAL A 115 24.24 -16.09 10.26
CA VAL A 115 23.97 -17.25 11.12
C VAL A 115 22.85 -16.85 12.07
N ALA A 116 21.78 -17.63 12.12
CA ALA A 116 20.61 -17.37 12.93
C ALA A 116 20.94 -17.43 14.43
N MET A 117 20.81 -16.32 15.14
CA MET A 117 21.22 -16.19 16.54
C MET A 117 20.06 -15.89 17.50
N GLU A 118 19.13 -15.05 17.10
CA GLU A 118 17.99 -14.58 17.89
C GLU A 118 16.85 -14.11 16.98
N ASP A 119 15.68 -13.92 17.57
CA ASP A 119 14.53 -13.33 16.86
C ASP A 119 14.83 -11.91 16.42
N ASP A 120 14.41 -11.56 15.20
CA ASP A 120 14.64 -10.26 14.59
C ASP A 120 13.45 -9.84 13.72
N ILE A 121 13.52 -8.64 13.18
CA ILE A 121 12.67 -8.17 12.08
C ILE A 121 13.54 -7.94 10.84
N TYR A 122 12.97 -8.18 9.67
CA TYR A 122 13.58 -7.73 8.42
C TYR A 122 12.73 -6.61 7.83
N PHE A 123 13.38 -5.56 7.36
CA PHE A 123 12.68 -4.37 6.87
C PHE A 123 13.49 -3.65 5.79
N CYS A 124 12.82 -2.76 5.04
CA CYS A 124 13.45 -1.88 4.06
C CYS A 124 13.92 -0.58 4.75
N THR A 125 15.16 -0.15 4.49
CA THR A 125 15.69 1.07 5.10
C THR A 125 15.39 2.33 4.28
N VAL A 126 14.79 2.17 3.10
CA VAL A 126 14.35 3.33 2.30
C VAL A 126 13.30 4.10 3.11
N PRO A 127 13.50 5.41 3.33
CA PRO A 127 12.61 6.21 4.16
C PRO A 127 11.14 6.11 3.74
N GLY A 128 10.28 5.82 4.70
CA GLY A 128 8.84 5.66 4.49
C GLY A 128 8.40 4.22 4.19
N HIS A 129 9.29 3.33 3.74
CA HIS A 129 8.89 1.97 3.36
C HIS A 129 8.55 1.08 4.56
N GLN A 130 9.32 1.17 5.64
CA GLN A 130 9.02 0.45 6.87
C GLN A 130 7.71 0.95 7.50
N GLU A 131 7.51 2.27 7.50
CA GLU A 131 6.31 2.91 8.04
C GLU A 131 5.03 2.53 7.28
N VAL A 132 5.13 2.22 5.99
CA VAL A 132 3.98 1.73 5.19
C VAL A 132 3.85 0.21 5.20
N GLY A 133 4.61 -0.47 6.06
CA GLY A 133 4.46 -1.89 6.33
C GLY A 133 5.45 -2.81 5.60
N MET A 134 6.53 -2.27 5.03
CA MET A 134 7.59 -3.09 4.44
C MET A 134 8.53 -3.66 5.53
N GLU A 135 7.95 -4.53 6.37
CA GLU A 135 8.58 -5.15 7.52
C GLU A 135 8.01 -6.54 7.75
N GLY A 136 8.84 -7.53 8.08
CA GLY A 136 8.42 -8.87 8.46
C GLY A 136 9.21 -9.42 9.65
N LYS A 137 8.81 -10.58 10.17
CA LYS A 137 9.41 -11.20 11.36
C LYS A 137 10.37 -12.32 10.95
N PHE A 138 11.44 -12.45 11.72
CA PHE A 138 12.32 -13.60 11.70
C PHE A 138 12.34 -14.24 13.09
N GLU A 139 12.00 -15.51 13.18
CA GLU A 139 11.83 -16.23 14.43
C GLU A 139 12.79 -17.42 14.50
N ILE A 140 13.45 -17.61 15.66
CA ILE A 140 14.23 -18.80 15.95
C ILE A 140 13.26 -19.88 16.41
N SER A 141 13.08 -20.89 15.57
CA SER A 141 12.33 -22.08 15.94
C SER A 141 13.14 -22.90 16.96
N SER A 142 12.52 -23.26 18.08
CA SER A 142 13.07 -24.28 18.97
C SER A 142 13.24 -25.58 18.19
N PRO A 143 14.30 -26.40 18.45
CA PRO A 143 14.44 -27.68 17.78
C PRO A 143 13.18 -28.49 18.05
N SER A 144 12.47 -28.78 16.96
CA SER A 144 11.31 -29.64 16.97
C SER A 144 11.77 -30.99 17.55
N THR A 145 11.36 -31.30 18.78
CA THR A 145 11.17 -32.69 19.13
C THR A 145 10.22 -33.22 18.03
N THR A 146 10.65 -34.23 17.33
CA THR A 146 9.84 -35.00 16.39
C THR A 146 8.69 -35.64 17.19
N GLU A 147 7.73 -34.81 17.63
CA GLU A 147 6.40 -35.29 17.97
C GLU A 147 5.77 -35.67 16.64
N ALA A 148 5.32 -36.91 16.55
CA ALA A 148 4.60 -37.40 15.42
C ALA A 148 3.57 -36.34 15.02
N ILE A 149 3.53 -35.97 13.74
CA ILE A 149 2.46 -35.12 13.18
C ILE A 149 1.17 -35.77 13.66
N VAL A 150 0.50 -35.14 14.63
CA VAL A 150 -0.79 -35.65 15.11
C VAL A 150 -1.75 -35.38 13.97
N GLU A 151 -2.08 -36.43 13.25
CA GLU A 151 -3.01 -36.37 12.14
C GLU A 151 -4.35 -35.89 12.68
N GLY A 152 -4.86 -34.74 12.19
CA GLY A 152 -6.11 -34.18 12.65
C GLY A 152 -7.29 -35.12 12.30
N VAL A 153 -8.29 -35.15 13.15
CA VAL A 153 -9.48 -36.02 13.00
C VAL A 153 -10.63 -35.20 12.43
N ILE A 154 -11.22 -35.68 11.34
CA ILE A 154 -12.46 -35.11 10.79
C ILE A 154 -13.61 -35.40 11.78
N PRO A 155 -14.41 -34.35 12.18
CA PRO A 155 -15.59 -34.54 13.02
C PRO A 155 -16.54 -35.61 12.45
N GLN A 156 -17.15 -36.41 13.33
CA GLN A 156 -18.05 -37.49 12.96
C GLN A 156 -19.46 -37.24 13.51
N LYS A 157 -20.44 -37.76 12.83
CA LYS A 157 -21.83 -37.83 13.27
C LYS A 157 -22.38 -39.22 13.00
N ASN A 158 -22.87 -39.90 14.05
CA ASN A 158 -23.32 -41.30 13.96
C ASN A 158 -22.25 -42.27 13.39
N ASP A 159 -20.99 -42.09 13.81
CA ASP A 159 -19.82 -42.87 13.38
C ASP A 159 -19.43 -42.68 11.88
N GLU A 160 -20.01 -41.72 11.18
CA GLU A 160 -19.63 -41.34 9.82
C GLU A 160 -18.93 -40.00 9.80
N PRO A 161 -17.81 -39.83 9.07
CA PRO A 161 -17.12 -38.55 8.95
C PRO A 161 -18.00 -37.51 8.24
N LEU A 162 -17.99 -36.30 8.73
CA LEU A 162 -18.66 -35.16 8.10
C LEU A 162 -17.87 -34.72 6.85
N ASN A 163 -18.57 -34.18 5.88
CA ASN A 163 -17.97 -33.64 4.65
C ASN A 163 -17.45 -32.20 4.91
N LEU A 164 -16.33 -32.10 5.62
CA LEU A 164 -15.69 -30.82 6.00
C LEU A 164 -14.37 -30.58 5.28
N ASP A 165 -13.97 -31.51 4.41
CA ASP A 165 -12.80 -31.46 3.52
C ASP A 165 -13.21 -31.47 2.03
N PHE A 166 -14.51 -31.58 1.72
CA PHE A 166 -15.14 -31.55 0.39
C PHE A 166 -14.66 -32.61 -0.63
N GLU A 167 -13.84 -33.57 -0.23
CA GLU A 167 -13.24 -34.57 -1.12
C GLU A 167 -14.24 -35.51 -1.80
N TYR A 168 -15.51 -35.45 -1.43
CA TYR A 168 -16.59 -36.15 -2.13
C TYR A 168 -17.14 -35.38 -3.34
N ALA A 169 -16.55 -34.25 -3.72
CA ALA A 169 -16.98 -33.40 -4.84
C ALA A 169 -18.44 -32.93 -4.75
N HIS A 170 -18.97 -32.74 -3.54
CA HIS A 170 -20.32 -32.22 -3.30
C HIS A 170 -20.41 -31.56 -1.91
N ILE A 171 -21.41 -30.72 -1.69
CA ILE A 171 -21.68 -30.03 -0.41
C ILE A 171 -22.78 -30.72 0.40
N ARG A 172 -22.93 -32.04 0.31
CA ARG A 172 -23.89 -32.79 1.15
C ARG A 172 -23.53 -32.59 2.63
N GLY A 173 -24.54 -32.31 3.48
CA GLY A 173 -24.34 -31.97 4.88
C GLY A 173 -24.18 -30.46 5.13
N TRP A 174 -24.27 -29.68 4.05
CA TRP A 174 -24.27 -28.23 4.11
C TRP A 174 -25.54 -27.63 3.53
N THR A 175 -25.96 -26.47 4.04
CA THR A 175 -27.17 -25.74 3.59
C THR A 175 -26.74 -24.38 3.02
N THR A 176 -27.20 -24.06 1.81
CA THR A 176 -26.95 -22.78 1.15
C THR A 176 -28.14 -21.83 1.31
N VAL A 177 -27.85 -20.53 1.49
CA VAL A 177 -28.82 -19.43 1.37
C VAL A 177 -28.20 -18.35 0.49
N GLY A 178 -28.96 -17.85 -0.48
CA GLY A 178 -28.42 -16.93 -1.50
C GLY A 178 -27.71 -17.68 -2.63
N GLU A 179 -26.86 -16.98 -3.39
CA GLU A 179 -26.27 -17.52 -4.64
C GLU A 179 -24.73 -17.64 -4.60
N ALA A 180 -24.06 -17.10 -3.58
CA ALA A 180 -22.60 -17.04 -3.52
C ALA A 180 -21.95 -18.45 -3.53
N PHE A 181 -22.63 -19.45 -2.99
CA PHE A 181 -22.12 -20.82 -2.89
C PHE A 181 -22.83 -21.80 -3.85
N ASN A 182 -23.38 -21.31 -4.96
CA ASN A 182 -23.84 -22.17 -6.02
C ASN A 182 -22.65 -22.85 -6.71
N ASP A 183 -22.87 -24.05 -7.23
CA ASP A 183 -21.87 -24.82 -7.98
C ASP A 183 -20.59 -25.18 -7.17
N GLN A 184 -20.73 -25.42 -5.87
CA GLN A 184 -19.67 -25.85 -4.98
C GLN A 184 -19.63 -27.35 -4.74
N PRO A 185 -18.49 -27.96 -4.38
CA PRO A 185 -17.15 -27.37 -4.27
C PRO A 185 -16.47 -27.20 -5.63
N VAL A 186 -15.41 -26.38 -5.69
CA VAL A 186 -14.56 -26.20 -6.87
C VAL A 186 -13.36 -27.14 -6.82
N ALA A 187 -12.88 -27.56 -8.00
CA ALA A 187 -11.69 -28.40 -8.09
C ALA A 187 -10.41 -27.56 -8.03
N ASP A 188 -9.41 -28.03 -7.31
CA ASP A 188 -8.08 -27.43 -7.16
C ASP A 188 -7.39 -27.09 -8.50
N ILE A 189 -7.62 -27.94 -9.51
CA ILE A 189 -7.04 -27.79 -10.85
C ILE A 189 -7.84 -26.89 -11.80
N ASP A 190 -8.89 -26.22 -11.32
CA ASP A 190 -9.70 -25.36 -12.19
C ASP A 190 -8.97 -24.05 -12.51
N THR A 191 -8.14 -24.11 -13.56
CA THR A 191 -7.37 -22.98 -14.08
C THR A 191 -8.24 -21.85 -14.67
N ALA A 192 -9.54 -22.08 -14.87
CA ALA A 192 -10.46 -21.04 -15.34
C ALA A 192 -10.72 -19.99 -14.25
N TYR A 193 -10.56 -20.38 -13.00
CA TYR A 193 -10.79 -19.52 -11.85
C TYR A 193 -9.59 -18.62 -11.54
N TYR A 194 -8.38 -19.17 -11.45
CA TYR A 194 -7.17 -18.47 -10.98
C TYR A 194 -6.24 -17.99 -12.10
N GLY A 195 -6.52 -18.29 -13.34
CA GLY A 195 -5.54 -18.11 -14.40
C GLY A 195 -4.41 -19.15 -14.34
N LYS A 196 -3.50 -19.11 -15.30
CA LYS A 196 -2.40 -20.09 -15.36
C LYS A 196 -1.40 -19.87 -14.21
N GLY A 197 -1.27 -20.86 -13.33
CA GLY A 197 -0.15 -20.99 -12.41
C GLY A 197 -0.41 -20.60 -10.95
N VAL A 198 -1.64 -20.37 -10.54
CA VAL A 198 -1.98 -20.22 -9.12
C VAL A 198 -2.39 -21.56 -8.53
N ASP A 199 -1.63 -22.03 -7.53
CA ASP A 199 -1.92 -23.19 -6.71
C ASP A 199 -2.69 -22.72 -5.47
N PRO A 200 -3.99 -23.07 -5.28
CA PRO A 200 -4.77 -22.63 -4.13
C PRO A 200 -4.32 -23.25 -2.81
N ARG A 201 -3.47 -24.29 -2.84
CA ARG A 201 -3.01 -25.05 -1.66
C ARG A 201 -4.17 -25.64 -0.84
N SER A 202 -5.18 -26.16 -1.52
CA SER A 202 -6.22 -26.97 -0.88
C SER A 202 -5.63 -28.21 -0.23
N SER A 203 -6.41 -28.83 0.65
CA SER A 203 -6.08 -30.15 1.21
C SER A 203 -6.82 -31.20 0.40
N GLY A 204 -6.18 -31.72 -0.65
CA GLY A 204 -6.82 -32.68 -1.53
C GLY A 204 -7.16 -32.12 -2.90
N GLN A 205 -8.36 -32.41 -3.44
CA GLN A 205 -8.76 -32.04 -4.79
C GLN A 205 -9.88 -30.99 -4.87
N PHE A 206 -10.61 -30.79 -3.77
CA PHE A 206 -11.79 -29.93 -3.75
C PHE A 206 -11.80 -29.00 -2.53
N TYR A 207 -12.31 -27.81 -2.70
CA TYR A 207 -12.52 -26.82 -1.64
C TYR A 207 -13.71 -25.92 -1.98
N VAL A 208 -14.18 -25.13 -1.05
CA VAL A 208 -15.28 -24.17 -1.26
C VAL A 208 -14.71 -22.78 -1.52
N ASN A 209 -15.30 -22.08 -2.51
CA ASN A 209 -14.97 -20.71 -2.85
C ASN A 209 -16.23 -19.97 -3.30
N SER A 210 -16.64 -18.93 -2.55
CA SER A 210 -17.85 -18.15 -2.84
C SER A 210 -17.75 -17.29 -4.11
N GLY A 211 -16.54 -16.95 -4.55
CA GLY A 211 -16.30 -16.11 -5.72
C GLY A 211 -16.71 -16.77 -7.05
N GLY A 212 -16.88 -18.09 -7.10
CA GLY A 212 -17.30 -18.85 -8.28
C GLY A 212 -16.54 -18.45 -9.54
N THR A 213 -17.02 -18.81 -10.71
CA THR A 213 -16.45 -18.37 -11.99
C THR A 213 -16.69 -16.87 -12.24
N LYS A 214 -15.92 -15.97 -11.61
CA LYS A 214 -15.94 -14.51 -11.83
C LYS A 214 -17.27 -13.78 -11.51
N GLN A 215 -18.04 -14.22 -10.52
CA GLN A 215 -19.28 -13.56 -10.14
C GLN A 215 -19.24 -13.02 -8.71
N HIS A 216 -18.32 -12.12 -8.42
CA HIS A 216 -18.15 -11.47 -7.11
C HIS A 216 -19.35 -10.61 -6.64
N ALA A 217 -20.42 -10.53 -7.41
CA ALA A 217 -21.64 -9.79 -7.06
C ALA A 217 -22.70 -10.68 -6.38
N LYS A 218 -22.43 -11.95 -6.17
CA LYS A 218 -23.38 -12.88 -5.54
C LYS A 218 -23.13 -12.95 -4.05
N VAL A 219 -24.19 -12.80 -3.28
CA VAL A 219 -24.16 -12.90 -1.82
C VAL A 219 -24.83 -14.18 -1.34
N GLY A 220 -24.42 -14.67 -0.17
CA GLY A 220 -25.03 -15.86 0.42
C GLY A 220 -24.24 -16.41 1.60
N THR A 221 -24.79 -17.50 2.14
CA THR A 221 -24.18 -18.26 3.23
C THR A 221 -24.15 -19.74 2.91
N LEU A 222 -23.13 -20.43 3.44
CA LEU A 222 -23.02 -21.89 3.43
C LEU A 222 -22.83 -22.36 4.88
N THR A 223 -23.75 -23.16 5.39
CA THR A 223 -23.79 -23.59 6.80
C THR A 223 -23.70 -25.10 6.89
N SER A 224 -22.75 -25.62 7.69
CA SER A 224 -22.62 -27.05 7.95
C SER A 224 -23.75 -27.57 8.83
N GLU A 225 -24.01 -28.87 8.80
CA GLU A 225 -24.78 -29.48 9.88
C GLU A 225 -24.01 -29.41 11.21
N PRO A 226 -24.73 -29.37 12.37
CA PRO A 226 -24.09 -29.28 13.67
C PRO A 226 -23.40 -30.58 14.08
N PHE A 227 -22.29 -30.44 14.81
CA PHE A 227 -21.49 -31.54 15.36
C PHE A 227 -20.88 -31.19 16.71
N GLU A 228 -20.47 -32.20 17.47
CA GLU A 228 -19.94 -32.07 18.82
C GLU A 228 -18.45 -31.69 18.83
N ILE A 229 -18.04 -30.79 19.72
CA ILE A 229 -16.66 -30.38 19.93
C ILE A 229 -15.98 -31.43 20.82
N THR A 230 -15.23 -32.33 20.24
CA THR A 230 -14.62 -33.48 20.92
C THR A 230 -13.16 -33.29 21.32
N HIS A 231 -12.51 -32.24 20.84
CA HIS A 231 -11.07 -31.98 21.04
C HIS A 231 -10.79 -30.53 21.41
N PRO A 232 -9.68 -30.23 22.11
CA PRO A 232 -9.36 -28.88 22.56
C PRO A 232 -8.88 -27.93 21.46
N PHE A 233 -8.52 -28.43 20.27
CA PHE A 233 -8.08 -27.60 19.16
C PHE A 233 -8.75 -28.03 17.86
N ALA A 234 -8.93 -27.06 16.97
CA ALA A 234 -9.31 -27.30 15.58
C ALA A 234 -8.39 -26.53 14.64
N SER A 235 -8.31 -27.00 13.40
CA SER A 235 -7.72 -26.27 12.30
C SER A 235 -8.58 -26.41 11.05
N PHE A 236 -8.60 -25.37 10.22
CA PHE A 236 -9.18 -25.33 8.88
C PHE A 236 -8.39 -24.36 8.01
N ARG A 237 -8.61 -24.35 6.71
CA ARG A 237 -7.90 -23.49 5.77
C ARG A 237 -8.80 -22.39 5.26
N VAL A 238 -8.24 -21.17 5.13
CA VAL A 238 -8.95 -19.97 4.67
C VAL A 238 -8.11 -19.20 3.65
N ALA A 239 -8.78 -18.67 2.64
CA ALA A 239 -8.26 -17.69 1.69
C ALA A 239 -9.36 -16.68 1.31
N GLY A 240 -9.03 -15.69 0.47
CA GLY A 240 -9.98 -14.68 0.00
C GLY A 240 -9.75 -13.31 0.63
N GLY A 241 -10.75 -12.44 0.60
CA GLY A 241 -10.66 -11.06 1.03
C GLY A 241 -10.53 -10.85 2.53
N ALA A 242 -9.74 -9.86 2.92
CA ALA A 242 -9.71 -9.35 4.29
C ALA A 242 -10.91 -8.42 4.54
N LEU A 243 -12.13 -8.97 4.43
CA LEU A 243 -13.38 -8.23 4.46
C LEU A 243 -14.25 -8.69 5.61
N GLN A 244 -14.92 -7.76 6.30
CA GLN A 244 -15.83 -8.10 7.38
C GLN A 244 -17.04 -8.90 6.87
N GLU A 245 -17.49 -8.63 5.67
CA GLU A 245 -18.67 -9.26 5.05
C GLU A 245 -18.37 -10.56 4.30
N ALA A 246 -17.08 -10.96 4.21
CA ALA A 246 -16.63 -12.24 3.66
C ALA A 246 -15.78 -12.97 4.72
N ARG A 247 -16.37 -13.97 5.40
CA ARG A 247 -15.74 -14.60 6.57
C ARG A 247 -16.23 -16.00 6.88
N VAL A 248 -15.44 -16.68 7.69
CA VAL A 248 -15.80 -17.95 8.35
C VAL A 248 -16.23 -17.67 9.80
N GLU A 249 -17.30 -18.25 10.25
CA GLU A 249 -17.78 -18.22 11.63
C GLU A 249 -17.86 -19.62 12.20
N LEU A 250 -17.41 -19.81 13.45
CA LEU A 250 -17.72 -20.96 14.29
C LEU A 250 -18.80 -20.58 15.29
N VAL A 251 -19.89 -21.30 15.30
CA VAL A 251 -21.12 -20.92 15.98
C VAL A 251 -21.58 -22.05 16.92
N LEU A 252 -21.90 -21.72 18.17
CA LEU A 252 -22.51 -22.66 19.12
C LEU A 252 -23.97 -22.95 18.72
N SER A 253 -24.32 -24.21 18.53
CA SER A 253 -25.61 -24.62 17.97
C SER A 253 -26.79 -24.31 18.89
N ASP A 254 -26.59 -24.37 20.21
CA ASP A 254 -27.67 -24.19 21.20
C ASP A 254 -28.10 -22.73 21.36
N THR A 255 -27.19 -21.79 21.14
CA THR A 255 -27.39 -20.36 21.37
C THR A 255 -27.31 -19.51 20.12
N ASP A 256 -26.92 -20.07 19.01
CA ASP A 256 -26.58 -19.37 17.76
C ASP A 256 -25.52 -18.27 17.97
N SER A 257 -24.63 -18.46 18.94
CA SER A 257 -23.60 -17.49 19.32
C SER A 257 -22.32 -17.75 18.56
N VAL A 258 -21.83 -16.77 17.82
CA VAL A 258 -20.52 -16.79 17.15
C VAL A 258 -19.44 -16.65 18.22
N PHE A 259 -18.54 -17.63 18.33
CA PHE A 259 -17.43 -17.61 19.28
C PHE A 259 -16.06 -17.45 18.62
N PHE A 260 -15.98 -17.67 17.30
CA PHE A 260 -14.78 -17.41 16.50
C PHE A 260 -15.17 -16.92 15.13
N THR A 261 -14.40 -15.95 14.59
CA THR A 261 -14.57 -15.43 13.24
C THR A 261 -13.23 -15.13 12.61
N ILE A 262 -13.11 -15.36 11.30
CA ILE A 262 -11.92 -15.02 10.53
C ILE A 262 -12.29 -14.76 9.07
N SER A 263 -11.65 -13.77 8.45
CA SER A 263 -11.71 -13.47 7.02
C SER A 263 -10.46 -14.00 6.30
N GLY A 264 -10.40 -13.87 4.99
CA GLY A 264 -9.17 -14.07 4.25
C GLY A 264 -8.14 -12.94 4.51
N ASN A 265 -7.04 -12.97 3.80
CA ASN A 265 -5.94 -12.01 3.93
C ASN A 265 -5.54 -11.35 2.59
N ASN A 266 -6.51 -11.16 1.70
CA ASN A 266 -6.33 -10.65 0.34
C ASN A 266 -5.39 -11.56 -0.48
N HIS A 267 -5.61 -12.86 -0.39
CA HIS A 267 -4.82 -13.84 -1.10
C HIS A 267 -5.65 -15.07 -1.48
N GLU A 268 -5.33 -15.69 -2.64
CA GLU A 268 -6.05 -16.89 -3.11
C GLU A 268 -5.57 -18.20 -2.47
N ARG A 269 -4.41 -18.22 -1.87
CA ARG A 269 -3.84 -19.44 -1.30
C ARG A 269 -4.39 -19.68 0.10
N LEU A 270 -5.00 -20.85 0.26
CA LEU A 270 -5.53 -21.32 1.53
C LEU A 270 -4.42 -21.49 2.57
N ARG A 271 -4.57 -20.84 3.70
CA ARG A 271 -3.68 -20.92 4.86
C ARG A 271 -4.39 -21.57 6.03
N PRO A 272 -3.71 -22.45 6.81
CA PRO A 272 -4.30 -23.06 7.99
C PRO A 272 -4.53 -22.02 9.09
N VAL A 273 -5.67 -22.11 9.74
CA VAL A 273 -6.08 -21.37 10.93
C VAL A 273 -6.19 -22.34 12.08
N VAL A 274 -5.69 -22.00 13.26
CA VAL A 274 -5.80 -22.82 14.47
C VAL A 274 -6.68 -22.12 15.49
N VAL A 275 -7.67 -22.87 16.00
CA VAL A 275 -8.63 -22.37 16.99
C VAL A 275 -8.51 -23.17 18.28
N ASP A 276 -8.42 -22.46 19.42
CA ASP A 276 -8.50 -23.06 20.75
C ASP A 276 -9.98 -23.27 21.13
N LEU A 277 -10.36 -24.52 21.32
CA LEU A 277 -11.72 -24.96 21.66
C LEU A 277 -11.83 -25.46 23.11
N THR A 278 -10.81 -25.26 23.93
CA THR A 278 -10.73 -25.81 25.30
C THR A 278 -11.95 -25.45 26.14
N ASP A 279 -12.45 -24.23 26.03
CA ASP A 279 -13.62 -23.74 26.80
C ASP A 279 -14.96 -24.17 26.21
N TYR A 280 -14.98 -24.79 25.04
CA TYR A 280 -16.18 -25.17 24.29
C TYR A 280 -16.35 -26.68 24.13
N GLN A 281 -15.49 -27.47 24.76
CA GLN A 281 -15.58 -28.94 24.67
C GLN A 281 -16.95 -29.44 25.16
N ASP A 282 -17.40 -30.55 24.61
CA ASP A 282 -18.72 -31.17 24.88
C ASP A 282 -19.95 -30.31 24.48
N GLN A 283 -19.75 -29.16 23.81
CA GLN A 283 -20.80 -28.39 23.19
C GLN A 283 -20.97 -28.74 21.71
N SER A 284 -22.14 -28.42 21.16
CA SER A 284 -22.40 -28.60 19.74
C SER A 284 -22.15 -27.30 18.98
N MET A 285 -21.44 -27.38 17.85
CA MET A 285 -21.15 -26.24 16.97
C MET A 285 -21.50 -26.55 15.52
N TYR A 286 -21.57 -25.50 14.71
CA TYR A 286 -21.57 -25.59 13.25
C TYR A 286 -20.66 -24.51 12.67
N ILE A 287 -20.27 -24.70 11.39
CA ILE A 287 -19.46 -23.77 10.62
C ILE A 287 -20.39 -22.99 9.69
N ARG A 288 -20.23 -21.68 9.65
CA ARG A 288 -20.95 -20.81 8.73
C ARG A 288 -19.97 -19.96 7.92
N LEU A 289 -20.03 -20.11 6.62
CA LEU A 289 -19.31 -19.25 5.66
C LEU A 289 -20.28 -18.16 5.23
N ILE A 290 -19.84 -16.92 5.27
CA ILE A 290 -20.63 -15.76 4.87
C ILE A 290 -19.89 -15.05 3.75
N ASP A 291 -20.62 -14.72 2.71
CA ASP A 291 -20.22 -13.80 1.67
C ASP A 291 -21.38 -12.87 1.38
N ASN A 292 -21.35 -11.71 2.00
CA ASN A 292 -22.29 -10.61 1.76
C ASN A 292 -21.61 -9.44 1.04
N GLU A 293 -20.44 -9.68 0.49
CA GLU A 293 -19.70 -8.65 -0.23
C GLU A 293 -20.22 -8.51 -1.66
N THR A 294 -20.73 -7.34 -1.97
CA THR A 294 -21.24 -7.03 -3.32
C THR A 294 -20.23 -6.20 -4.10
N GLY A 295 -18.99 -6.57 -4.13
CA GLY A 295 -17.92 -5.80 -4.77
C GLY A 295 -18.37 -5.04 -6.00
N ILE A 296 -18.56 -3.73 -5.88
CA ILE A 296 -18.80 -2.85 -7.01
C ILE A 296 -17.44 -2.57 -7.63
N PHE A 297 -17.16 -3.18 -8.76
CA PHE A 297 -15.98 -2.89 -9.56
C PHE A 297 -16.13 -1.49 -10.14
N THR A 298 -15.13 -0.65 -9.94
CA THR A 298 -15.00 0.60 -10.66
C THR A 298 -14.87 0.32 -12.16
N ALA A 299 -15.41 1.22 -12.99
CA ALA A 299 -15.62 1.06 -14.42
C ALA A 299 -14.38 0.81 -15.30
N ASP A 300 -13.21 0.66 -14.73
CA ASP A 300 -11.93 0.54 -15.45
C ASP A 300 -11.46 -0.89 -15.70
N ASN A 301 -12.29 -1.91 -15.56
CA ASN A 301 -11.99 -3.30 -15.97
C ASN A 301 -10.57 -3.82 -15.62
N ASN A 302 -9.88 -3.23 -14.67
CA ASN A 302 -8.69 -3.80 -14.10
C ASN A 302 -9.11 -4.81 -13.03
N GLU A 303 -9.20 -6.06 -13.45
CA GLU A 303 -9.63 -7.22 -12.67
C GLU A 303 -8.61 -7.59 -11.57
N GLU A 304 -7.65 -6.74 -11.20
CA GLU A 304 -6.47 -7.21 -10.48
C GLU A 304 -6.60 -7.23 -8.95
N ASP A 305 -7.57 -6.60 -8.29
CA ASP A 305 -7.45 -6.49 -6.83
C ASP A 305 -8.72 -6.57 -5.97
N VAL A 306 -9.80 -7.20 -6.40
CA VAL A 306 -10.97 -7.34 -5.53
C VAL A 306 -11.17 -8.78 -5.07
N TRP A 307 -10.67 -9.05 -3.87
CA TRP A 307 -10.80 -10.33 -3.16
C TRP A 307 -12.19 -10.50 -2.51
N ALA A 308 -13.28 -10.10 -3.19
CA ALA A 308 -14.64 -10.13 -2.65
C ALA A 308 -15.19 -11.57 -2.62
N HIS A 309 -14.50 -12.45 -1.89
CA HIS A 309 -14.92 -13.84 -1.70
C HIS A 309 -14.27 -14.45 -0.46
N ILE A 310 -14.76 -15.57 -0.03
CA ILE A 310 -14.18 -16.42 1.02
C ILE A 310 -13.98 -17.85 0.51
N SER A 311 -12.80 -18.40 0.74
CA SER A 311 -12.46 -19.79 0.49
C SER A 311 -12.28 -20.53 1.80
N PHE A 312 -12.70 -21.80 1.84
CA PHE A 312 -12.65 -22.63 3.02
C PHE A 312 -12.38 -24.09 2.65
N ASP A 313 -11.57 -24.77 3.53
CA ASP A 313 -11.23 -26.19 3.33
C ASP A 313 -10.78 -26.86 4.64
N ASP A 314 -10.88 -28.19 4.70
CA ASP A 314 -10.17 -29.13 5.58
C ASP A 314 -10.28 -28.81 7.09
N PHE A 315 -11.51 -28.80 7.62
CA PHE A 315 -11.70 -28.69 9.08
C PHE A 315 -11.38 -30.00 9.79
N ARG A 316 -10.47 -29.94 10.78
CA ARG A 316 -10.04 -31.08 11.61
C ARG A 316 -9.91 -30.72 13.07
N PHE A 317 -10.16 -31.69 13.94
CA PHE A 317 -9.89 -31.62 15.37
C PHE A 317 -8.50 -32.16 15.72
N TYR A 318 -7.90 -31.62 16.80
CA TYR A 318 -6.59 -32.01 17.30
C TYR A 318 -6.59 -32.15 18.83
N ALA A 319 -5.91 -33.19 19.33
CA ALA A 319 -5.73 -33.42 20.77
C ALA A 319 -4.71 -32.46 21.42
N SER A 320 -3.79 -31.91 20.65
CA SER A 320 -2.84 -30.85 21.02
C SER A 320 -2.83 -29.79 19.94
N ARG A 321 -2.40 -28.55 20.30
CA ARG A 321 -2.32 -27.46 19.33
C ARG A 321 -1.40 -27.86 18.17
N PRO A 322 -1.90 -27.94 16.93
CA PRO A 322 -1.05 -28.18 15.77
C PRO A 322 -0.14 -26.96 15.51
N ASP A 323 1.03 -27.21 14.94
CA ASP A 323 1.98 -26.17 14.52
C ASP A 323 2.08 -26.17 12.99
N PHE A 324 1.62 -25.09 12.40
CA PHE A 324 1.69 -24.86 10.95
C PHE A 324 2.61 -23.68 10.65
N PRO A 325 3.71 -23.87 9.89
CA PRO A 325 4.64 -22.79 9.57
C PRO A 325 4.01 -21.56 8.90
N ASN A 326 2.92 -21.77 8.19
CA ASN A 326 2.17 -20.74 7.45
C ASN A 326 0.78 -20.47 8.06
N GLU A 327 0.61 -20.67 9.36
CA GLU A 327 -0.66 -20.37 10.07
C GLU A 327 -1.11 -18.93 9.81
N LEU A 328 -2.38 -18.76 9.44
CA LEU A 328 -3.03 -17.45 9.37
C LEU A 328 -3.60 -17.12 10.75
N ARG A 329 -3.09 -16.06 11.36
CA ARG A 329 -3.53 -15.60 12.66
C ARG A 329 -4.52 -14.44 12.52
N PRO A 330 -5.56 -14.35 13.35
CA PRO A 330 -6.51 -13.24 13.29
C PRO A 330 -5.89 -11.85 13.44
N ASP A 331 -4.79 -11.73 14.22
CA ASP A 331 -4.06 -10.48 14.42
C ASP A 331 -3.19 -10.05 13.23
N GLU A 332 -2.97 -10.94 12.27
CA GLU A 332 -2.28 -10.62 11.00
C GLU A 332 -3.26 -10.00 9.96
N ILE A 333 -4.56 -10.15 10.17
CA ILE A 333 -5.58 -9.71 9.21
C ILE A 333 -5.94 -8.25 9.50
N VAL A 334 -5.57 -7.38 8.59
CA VAL A 334 -6.06 -6.01 8.56
C VAL A 334 -7.31 -6.01 7.70
N LEU A 335 -8.47 -6.01 8.36
CA LEU A 335 -9.75 -5.93 7.66
C LEU A 335 -9.79 -4.66 6.81
N LEU A 336 -10.10 -4.82 5.54
CA LEU A 336 -10.42 -3.67 4.70
C LEU A 336 -11.69 -3.02 5.26
N PRO A 337 -11.72 -1.70 5.42
CA PRO A 337 -12.94 -1.02 5.81
C PRO A 337 -14.03 -1.32 4.76
N PRO A 338 -15.32 -1.33 5.17
CA PRO A 338 -16.41 -1.45 4.21
C PRO A 338 -16.25 -0.39 3.13
N PHE A 339 -16.70 -0.68 1.91
CA PHE A 339 -16.69 0.31 0.83
C PHE A 339 -17.33 1.59 1.34
N ASP A 340 -16.64 2.70 1.15
CA ASP A 340 -17.23 4.01 1.39
C ASP A 340 -18.47 4.11 0.50
N ILE A 341 -19.62 4.16 1.12
CA ILE A 341 -20.80 4.68 0.43
C ILE A 341 -20.47 6.15 0.23
N ILE A 342 -19.93 6.50 -0.94
CA ILE A 342 -19.73 7.88 -1.31
C ILE A 342 -21.13 8.45 -1.50
N LYS A 343 -21.68 9.01 -0.41
CA LYS A 343 -23.05 9.47 -0.28
C LYS A 343 -23.48 10.40 -1.43
N HIS A 344 -22.51 11.08 -2.01
CA HIS A 344 -22.70 12.08 -3.06
C HIS A 344 -22.01 11.70 -4.39
N ALA A 345 -21.69 10.43 -4.60
CA ALA A 345 -21.13 9.98 -5.87
C ALA A 345 -22.17 10.06 -7.00
N GLY A 346 -21.71 10.49 -8.18
CA GLY A 346 -22.55 10.55 -9.39
C GLY A 346 -23.53 11.71 -9.45
N LEU A 347 -23.41 12.69 -8.55
CA LEU A 347 -24.19 13.93 -8.64
C LEU A 347 -23.72 14.76 -9.84
N THR A 348 -24.68 15.41 -10.50
CA THR A 348 -24.36 16.49 -11.42
C THR A 348 -23.73 17.67 -10.69
N GLY A 349 -23.01 18.55 -11.40
CA GLY A 349 -22.39 19.72 -10.76
C GLY A 349 -23.38 20.62 -10.03
N GLU A 350 -24.62 20.75 -10.56
CA GLU A 350 -25.68 21.52 -9.91
C GLU A 350 -26.26 20.83 -8.67
N GLU A 351 -26.33 19.51 -8.66
CA GLU A 351 -26.71 18.73 -7.47
C GLU A 351 -25.62 18.79 -6.42
N ALA A 352 -24.34 18.61 -6.81
CA ALA A 352 -23.20 18.70 -5.93
C ALA A 352 -23.10 20.08 -5.24
N ALA A 353 -23.32 21.17 -5.98
CA ALA A 353 -23.32 22.52 -5.42
C ALA A 353 -24.38 22.73 -4.32
N LYS A 354 -25.52 22.03 -4.39
CA LYS A 354 -26.59 22.10 -3.38
C LYS A 354 -26.28 21.27 -2.11
N GLU A 355 -25.44 20.23 -2.25
CA GLU A 355 -25.07 19.36 -1.14
C GLU A 355 -23.82 19.84 -0.40
N MET A 356 -23.12 20.88 -0.89
CA MET A 356 -21.96 21.46 -0.22
C MET A 356 -22.38 22.25 1.00
N GLU A 357 -21.76 21.96 2.14
CA GLU A 357 -21.91 22.73 3.37
C GLU A 357 -20.96 23.93 3.36
N LEU A 358 -21.49 25.12 3.53
CA LEU A 358 -20.75 26.38 3.49
C LEU A 358 -20.93 27.15 4.79
N PRO A 359 -19.97 28.01 5.19
CA PRO A 359 -20.19 29.02 6.21
C PRO A 359 -21.34 29.96 5.84
N ASP A 360 -21.99 30.55 6.86
CA ASP A 360 -23.24 31.32 6.71
C ASP A 360 -23.16 32.47 5.68
N ASP A 361 -22.01 33.09 5.53
CA ASP A 361 -21.82 34.24 4.62
C ASP A 361 -21.30 33.89 3.23
N PHE A 362 -21.24 32.59 2.91
CA PHE A 362 -20.79 32.11 1.61
C PHE A 362 -21.94 31.52 0.78
N SER A 363 -21.81 31.65 -0.53
CA SER A 363 -22.66 30.99 -1.50
C SER A 363 -21.82 30.30 -2.57
N ILE A 364 -22.36 29.23 -3.15
CA ILE A 364 -21.70 28.50 -4.24
C ILE A 364 -22.58 28.52 -5.48
N THR A 365 -21.95 28.72 -6.62
CA THR A 365 -22.59 28.64 -7.93
C THR A 365 -21.75 27.79 -8.85
N LEU A 366 -22.38 26.85 -9.56
CA LEU A 366 -21.69 26.10 -10.60
C LEU A 366 -21.39 27.05 -11.77
N ALA A 367 -20.13 27.33 -12.02
CA ALA A 367 -19.68 28.19 -13.13
C ALA A 367 -19.61 27.40 -14.44
N ALA A 368 -19.01 26.24 -14.45
CA ALA A 368 -18.96 25.30 -15.57
C ALA A 368 -18.74 23.86 -15.03
N GLY A 369 -19.23 22.86 -15.75
CA GLY A 369 -19.09 21.45 -15.40
C GLY A 369 -19.15 20.57 -16.65
N GLU A 370 -19.17 19.27 -16.47
CA GLU A 370 -19.38 18.33 -17.58
C GLU A 370 -20.77 18.51 -18.22
N PRO A 371 -20.88 18.45 -19.54
CA PRO A 371 -19.85 18.06 -20.53
C PRO A 371 -19.01 19.21 -21.10
N GLU A 372 -19.20 20.44 -20.65
CA GLU A 372 -18.51 21.61 -21.19
C GLU A 372 -17.02 21.62 -20.85
N VAL A 373 -16.66 21.14 -19.68
CA VAL A 373 -15.26 20.94 -19.24
C VAL A 373 -15.08 19.52 -18.73
N ILE A 374 -14.03 18.83 -19.21
CA ILE A 374 -13.75 17.43 -18.91
C ILE A 374 -12.29 17.30 -18.44
N ARG A 375 -12.07 16.66 -17.29
CA ARG A 375 -10.73 16.43 -16.71
C ARG A 375 -9.87 17.69 -16.66
N PRO A 376 -10.31 18.78 -16.03
CA PRO A 376 -9.49 19.99 -15.87
C PRO A 376 -8.27 19.69 -15.01
N ILE A 377 -7.06 20.07 -15.48
CA ILE A 377 -5.80 19.82 -14.78
C ILE A 377 -5.12 21.13 -14.34
N ALA A 378 -5.34 22.20 -15.05
CA ALA A 378 -4.81 23.52 -14.73
C ALA A 378 -5.82 24.61 -15.08
N ILE A 379 -5.82 25.67 -14.28
CA ILE A 379 -6.74 26.82 -14.42
C ILE A 379 -5.95 28.10 -14.19
N THR A 380 -6.20 29.12 -15.02
CA THR A 380 -5.69 30.47 -14.82
C THR A 380 -6.68 31.51 -15.34
N LEU A 381 -6.47 32.77 -14.98
CA LEU A 381 -7.31 33.90 -15.39
C LEU A 381 -6.49 34.87 -16.25
N ASP A 382 -7.14 35.47 -17.23
CA ASP A 382 -6.55 36.56 -17.99
C ASP A 382 -6.99 37.96 -17.49
N ASP A 383 -6.48 39.02 -18.10
CA ASP A 383 -6.78 40.40 -17.78
C ASP A 383 -8.23 40.84 -18.13
N ARG A 384 -8.99 40.00 -18.82
CA ARG A 384 -10.41 40.16 -19.10
C ARG A 384 -11.31 39.36 -18.15
N ASN A 385 -10.75 38.77 -17.09
CA ASN A 385 -11.43 37.86 -16.17
C ASN A 385 -12.02 36.60 -16.85
N ARG A 386 -11.44 36.16 -17.95
CA ARG A 386 -11.81 34.91 -18.56
C ARG A 386 -11.05 33.76 -17.91
N VAL A 387 -11.70 32.63 -17.80
CA VAL A 387 -11.14 31.42 -17.20
C VAL A 387 -10.52 30.56 -18.30
N TRP A 388 -9.21 30.33 -18.18
CA TRP A 388 -8.49 29.46 -19.09
C TRP A 388 -8.27 28.11 -18.40
N ILE A 389 -8.59 27.01 -19.10
CA ILE A 389 -8.55 25.66 -18.55
C ILE A 389 -7.77 24.74 -19.50
N ALA A 390 -6.86 23.95 -18.93
CA ALA A 390 -6.26 22.81 -19.63
C ALA A 390 -7.02 21.53 -19.31
N GLU A 391 -7.47 20.81 -20.33
CA GLU A 391 -8.10 19.51 -20.23
C GLU A 391 -7.12 18.39 -20.55
N ALA A 392 -6.99 17.39 -19.67
CA ALA A 392 -6.03 16.30 -19.75
C ALA A 392 -6.66 14.99 -20.24
N HIS A 393 -7.10 14.95 -21.51
CA HIS A 393 -7.73 13.77 -22.10
C HIS A 393 -6.77 12.60 -22.34
N THR A 394 -5.46 12.86 -22.50
CA THR A 394 -4.44 11.84 -22.70
C THR A 394 -3.89 11.23 -21.40
N TYR A 395 -4.16 11.88 -20.26
CA TYR A 395 -3.78 11.33 -18.97
C TYR A 395 -4.55 10.02 -18.69
N PRO A 396 -3.93 8.97 -18.07
CA PRO A 396 -2.58 8.96 -17.45
C PRO A 396 -1.45 8.54 -18.40
N GLN A 397 -1.71 8.22 -19.63
CA GLN A 397 -0.70 7.72 -20.55
C GLN A 397 -0.47 8.71 -21.70
N LYS A 398 0.82 9.09 -21.91
CA LYS A 398 1.18 9.91 -23.04
C LYS A 398 0.82 9.21 -24.35
N ALA A 399 0.02 9.88 -25.19
CA ALA A 399 -0.32 9.35 -26.50
C ALA A 399 0.89 9.34 -27.45
N PRO A 400 0.90 8.53 -28.51
CA PRO A 400 1.88 8.62 -29.58
C PRO A 400 1.95 10.05 -30.17
N GLU A 401 3.09 10.37 -30.80
CA GLU A 401 3.29 11.70 -31.42
C GLU A 401 2.19 12.00 -32.45
N GLY A 402 1.56 13.17 -32.30
CA GLY A 402 0.46 13.60 -33.17
C GLY A 402 -0.92 13.02 -32.84
N GLU A 403 -1.05 12.16 -31.83
CA GLU A 403 -2.32 11.55 -31.39
C GLU A 403 -2.85 12.15 -30.09
N GLY A 404 -2.25 13.23 -29.59
CA GLY A 404 -2.69 13.93 -28.40
C GLY A 404 -4.14 14.44 -28.52
N LYS A 405 -4.86 14.47 -27.39
CA LYS A 405 -6.27 14.89 -27.32
C LYS A 405 -6.51 15.99 -26.31
N ASP A 406 -5.47 16.46 -25.64
CA ASP A 406 -5.57 17.50 -24.63
C ASP A 406 -5.87 18.84 -25.27
N ARG A 407 -6.59 19.68 -24.54
CA ARG A 407 -7.09 20.95 -25.05
C ARG A 407 -6.86 22.09 -24.08
N ILE A 408 -6.79 23.30 -24.62
CA ILE A 408 -6.89 24.54 -23.85
C ILE A 408 -8.20 25.22 -24.23
N LEU A 409 -9.00 25.53 -23.22
CA LEU A 409 -10.30 26.16 -23.34
C LEU A 409 -10.27 27.55 -22.74
N ILE A 410 -11.10 28.44 -23.29
CA ILE A 410 -11.41 29.76 -22.72
C ILE A 410 -12.89 29.77 -22.37
N PHE A 411 -13.20 30.11 -21.13
CA PHE A 411 -14.57 30.33 -20.67
C PHE A 411 -14.78 31.78 -20.29
N GLU A 412 -15.95 32.30 -20.59
CA GLU A 412 -16.30 33.70 -20.37
C GLU A 412 -17.73 33.80 -19.82
N ASP A 413 -17.92 34.60 -18.77
CA ASP A 413 -19.23 35.04 -18.32
C ASP A 413 -19.58 36.33 -19.08
N THR A 414 -20.41 36.21 -20.12
CA THR A 414 -20.75 37.35 -21.01
C THR A 414 -21.90 38.21 -20.49
N ASN A 415 -22.63 37.76 -19.47
CA ASN A 415 -23.80 38.43 -18.93
C ASN A 415 -23.69 38.81 -17.45
N GLY A 416 -22.61 38.42 -16.77
CA GLY A 416 -22.33 38.80 -15.39
C GLY A 416 -23.18 38.06 -14.35
N ASP A 417 -23.67 36.86 -14.66
CA ASP A 417 -24.50 36.08 -13.74
C ASP A 417 -23.72 35.03 -12.93
N GLY A 418 -22.42 35.00 -13.08
CA GLY A 418 -21.51 34.05 -12.41
C GLY A 418 -21.43 32.70 -13.11
N LYS A 419 -22.09 32.53 -14.28
CA LYS A 419 -21.99 31.32 -15.10
C LYS A 419 -21.16 31.56 -16.35
N LEU A 420 -20.29 30.63 -16.65
CA LEU A 420 -19.41 30.70 -17.81
C LEU A 420 -20.20 30.23 -19.06
N ASN A 421 -20.88 31.15 -19.71
CA ASN A 421 -21.83 30.86 -20.77
C ASN A 421 -21.26 30.89 -22.20
N LYS A 422 -19.99 31.29 -22.37
CA LYS A 422 -19.28 31.21 -23.65
C LYS A 422 -18.05 30.35 -23.50
N ARG A 423 -17.93 29.32 -24.33
CA ARG A 423 -16.78 28.40 -24.38
C ARG A 423 -16.10 28.48 -25.73
N THR A 424 -14.79 28.66 -25.73
CA THR A 424 -13.93 28.67 -26.93
C THR A 424 -12.83 27.64 -26.78
N ILE A 425 -12.57 26.84 -27.82
CA ILE A 425 -11.38 25.99 -27.88
C ILE A 425 -10.26 26.85 -28.43
N PHE A 426 -9.28 27.17 -27.60
CA PHE A 426 -8.08 27.91 -28.01
C PHE A 426 -7.11 27.01 -28.78
N LYS A 427 -6.79 25.85 -28.24
CA LYS A 427 -5.88 24.87 -28.87
C LYS A 427 -6.32 23.46 -28.52
N ASP A 428 -6.29 22.57 -29.49
CA ASP A 428 -6.49 21.13 -29.32
C ASP A 428 -5.28 20.33 -29.84
N GLY A 429 -5.33 19.02 -29.69
CA GLY A 429 -4.27 18.12 -30.16
C GLY A 429 -2.99 18.16 -29.32
N LEU A 430 -3.03 18.71 -28.11
CA LEU A 430 -1.91 18.67 -27.17
C LEU A 430 -1.81 17.30 -26.51
N ASN A 431 -0.67 17.02 -25.86
CA ASN A 431 -0.38 15.68 -25.36
C ASN A 431 0.25 15.74 -23.96
N LEU A 432 -0.43 15.19 -22.97
CA LEU A 432 -0.02 15.15 -21.58
C LEU A 432 0.20 16.56 -20.97
N VAL A 433 -0.80 17.43 -21.14
CA VAL A 433 -0.79 18.78 -20.56
C VAL A 433 -0.98 18.71 -19.06
N SER A 434 -0.17 19.47 -18.30
CA SER A 434 -0.23 19.54 -16.83
C SER A 434 0.02 20.93 -16.28
N GLY A 435 0.53 21.85 -17.09
CA GLY A 435 0.80 23.25 -16.69
C GLY A 435 0.19 24.24 -17.64
N LEU A 436 -0.36 25.35 -17.12
CA LEU A 436 -0.97 26.42 -17.89
C LEU A 436 -0.80 27.76 -17.19
N GLU A 437 -0.36 28.78 -17.93
CA GLU A 437 -0.35 30.16 -17.45
C GLU A 437 -0.46 31.14 -18.64
N ILE A 438 -0.99 32.33 -18.39
CA ILE A 438 -1.16 33.39 -19.41
C ILE A 438 -0.22 34.54 -19.09
N GLY A 439 0.44 35.06 -20.09
CA GLY A 439 1.31 36.23 -19.94
C GLY A 439 2.22 36.46 -21.14
N HIS A 440 2.79 37.67 -21.19
CA HIS A 440 3.70 38.09 -22.25
C HIS A 440 3.15 37.87 -23.68
N GLY A 441 1.82 38.09 -23.86
CA GLY A 441 1.15 37.97 -25.14
C GLY A 441 0.90 36.55 -25.62
N GLY A 442 0.97 35.55 -24.75
CA GLY A 442 0.74 34.17 -25.10
C GLY A 442 0.37 33.26 -23.94
N VAL A 443 0.19 32.00 -24.29
CA VAL A 443 -0.13 30.89 -23.38
C VAL A 443 1.12 30.08 -23.15
N TRP A 444 1.48 29.88 -21.89
CA TRP A 444 2.58 29.04 -21.44
C TRP A 444 2.05 27.68 -21.05
N VAL A 445 2.54 26.63 -21.71
CA VAL A 445 1.96 25.28 -21.62
C VAL A 445 3.04 24.30 -21.18
N GLY A 446 2.78 23.60 -20.08
CA GLY A 446 3.53 22.42 -19.66
C GLY A 446 2.90 21.17 -20.24
N ALA A 447 3.60 20.51 -21.16
CA ALA A 447 3.16 19.26 -21.79
C ALA A 447 4.38 18.35 -21.96
N ALA A 448 4.66 17.52 -20.98
CA ALA A 448 5.92 16.75 -20.95
C ALA A 448 6.18 15.97 -22.24
N PRO A 449 7.40 16.05 -22.81
CA PRO A 449 8.63 16.60 -22.24
C PRO A 449 8.85 18.10 -22.45
N TYR A 450 7.86 18.88 -22.85
CA TYR A 450 8.03 20.24 -23.36
C TYR A 450 7.46 21.33 -22.44
N LEU A 451 8.18 22.45 -22.31
CA LEU A 451 7.65 23.75 -22.00
C LEU A 451 7.43 24.50 -23.30
N MET A 452 6.21 24.90 -23.59
CA MET A 452 5.82 25.54 -24.85
C MET A 452 5.24 26.95 -24.60
N TYR A 453 5.39 27.80 -25.61
CA TYR A 453 4.73 29.09 -25.70
C TYR A 453 3.87 29.15 -26.97
N ILE A 454 2.61 29.55 -26.83
CA ILE A 454 1.67 29.70 -27.94
C ILE A 454 1.25 31.17 -27.98
N PRO A 455 1.65 31.95 -29.00
CA PRO A 455 1.25 33.36 -29.09
C PRO A 455 -0.26 33.48 -29.29
N ILE A 456 -0.86 34.51 -28.69
CA ILE A 456 -2.27 34.82 -28.79
C ILE A 456 -2.48 35.90 -29.87
N ASP A 457 -3.50 35.78 -30.70
CA ASP A 457 -3.84 36.74 -31.74
C ASP A 457 -4.47 38.03 -31.18
N GLU A 458 -4.73 39.00 -32.03
CA GLU A 458 -5.32 40.30 -31.63
C GLU A 458 -6.76 40.16 -31.07
N SER A 459 -7.50 39.10 -31.40
CA SER A 459 -8.83 38.83 -30.83
C SER A 459 -8.72 38.35 -29.38
N GLY A 460 -7.62 37.70 -29.05
CA GLY A 460 -7.40 37.05 -27.77
C GLY A 460 -8.04 35.66 -27.65
N ASP A 461 -8.60 35.13 -28.73
CA ASP A 461 -9.39 33.91 -28.72
C ASP A 461 -8.72 32.75 -29.49
N GLN A 462 -7.69 33.04 -30.29
CA GLN A 462 -7.03 32.07 -31.17
C GLN A 462 -5.50 32.16 -31.08
N PRO A 463 -4.77 31.05 -31.36
CA PRO A 463 -3.34 31.11 -31.56
C PRO A 463 -2.94 32.01 -32.73
N ALA A 464 -1.95 32.87 -32.54
CA ALA A 464 -1.31 33.65 -33.61
C ALA A 464 -0.29 32.88 -34.42
N GLY A 465 0.04 31.66 -34.02
CA GLY A 465 1.03 30.80 -34.68
C GLY A 465 1.12 29.41 -34.03
N GLU A 466 2.03 28.60 -34.53
CA GLU A 466 2.28 27.27 -33.99
C GLU A 466 2.95 27.33 -32.60
N PRO A 467 2.75 26.32 -31.73
CA PRO A 467 3.43 26.21 -30.46
C PRO A 467 4.96 26.22 -30.63
N GLN A 468 5.62 27.08 -29.86
CA GLN A 468 7.09 27.18 -29.83
C GLN A 468 7.61 26.37 -28.63
N ILE A 469 8.44 25.35 -28.88
CA ILE A 469 9.10 24.59 -27.81
C ILE A 469 10.25 25.44 -27.28
N LEU A 470 10.14 25.91 -26.05
CA LEU A 470 11.14 26.73 -25.38
C LEU A 470 12.21 25.85 -24.69
N LEU A 471 11.77 24.82 -24.02
CA LEU A 471 12.59 23.82 -23.36
C LEU A 471 12.01 22.42 -23.57
N ASP A 472 12.89 21.42 -23.50
CA ASP A 472 12.52 20.02 -23.52
C ASP A 472 13.23 19.24 -22.40
N GLY A 473 12.95 17.95 -22.28
CA GLY A 473 13.65 17.05 -21.39
C GLY A 473 12.99 16.82 -20.01
N TRP A 474 11.77 17.32 -19.80
CA TRP A 474 10.98 16.85 -18.65
C TRP A 474 10.66 15.37 -18.81
N GLY A 475 10.88 14.62 -17.71
CA GLY A 475 10.48 13.23 -17.64
C GLY A 475 8.95 13.08 -17.54
N TYR A 476 8.46 11.90 -17.89
CA TYR A 476 7.05 11.50 -17.74
C TYR A 476 6.94 10.02 -17.34
N GLN A 477 7.92 9.53 -16.58
CA GLN A 477 7.89 8.18 -16.00
C GLN A 477 6.73 8.05 -15.00
N ASP A 478 6.47 9.13 -14.27
CA ASP A 478 5.26 9.32 -13.51
C ASP A 478 4.48 10.50 -14.09
N THR A 479 3.33 10.20 -14.69
CA THR A 479 2.51 11.21 -15.35
C THR A 479 1.64 12.02 -14.40
N HIS A 480 1.55 11.60 -13.13
CA HIS A 480 0.84 12.36 -12.10
C HIS A 480 1.52 13.69 -11.80
N GLU A 481 2.84 13.77 -12.04
CA GLU A 481 3.66 14.87 -11.55
C GLU A 481 4.70 15.35 -12.53
N THR A 482 4.29 15.66 -13.71
CA THR A 482 5.14 16.29 -14.71
C THR A 482 5.39 17.77 -14.36
N LEU A 483 5.57 18.66 -15.34
CA LEU A 483 5.74 20.09 -15.07
C LEU A 483 4.37 20.77 -14.86
N SER A 484 4.15 21.33 -13.67
CA SER A 484 2.84 21.84 -13.24
C SER A 484 2.95 23.11 -12.41
N SER A 485 1.82 23.59 -11.87
CA SER A 485 1.73 24.70 -10.93
C SER A 485 2.37 26.00 -11.44
N PHE A 486 2.08 26.36 -12.68
CA PHE A 486 2.66 27.57 -13.29
C PHE A 486 2.15 28.83 -12.60
N ARG A 487 3.07 29.76 -12.27
CA ARG A 487 2.76 31.03 -11.63
C ARG A 487 3.79 32.08 -11.98
N TRP A 488 3.33 33.30 -12.31
CA TRP A 488 4.23 34.44 -12.42
C TRP A 488 4.69 34.88 -11.03
N GLY A 489 6.00 34.97 -10.84
CA GLY A 489 6.58 35.53 -9.64
C GLY A 489 6.57 37.06 -9.66
N PRO A 490 6.73 37.71 -8.49
CA PRO A 490 6.82 39.17 -8.38
C PRO A 490 8.05 39.75 -9.09
N ASP A 491 9.01 38.94 -9.45
CA ASP A 491 10.23 39.27 -10.22
C ASP A 491 10.05 39.13 -11.74
N GLY A 492 8.84 38.72 -12.20
CA GLY A 492 8.49 38.57 -13.62
C GLY A 492 8.95 37.27 -14.26
N TRP A 493 9.50 36.32 -13.48
CA TRP A 493 9.80 34.98 -13.95
C TRP A 493 8.55 34.08 -13.91
N LEU A 494 8.45 33.14 -14.85
CA LEU A 494 7.51 32.04 -14.77
C LEU A 494 8.11 30.95 -13.88
N TYR A 495 7.39 30.61 -12.82
CA TYR A 495 7.73 29.49 -11.93
C TYR A 495 6.88 28.28 -12.22
N GLY A 496 7.41 27.10 -11.90
CA GLY A 496 6.69 25.85 -11.98
C GLY A 496 7.31 24.77 -11.09
N THR A 497 6.61 23.66 -10.95
CA THR A 497 7.01 22.52 -10.13
C THR A 497 7.22 21.26 -10.94
N THR A 498 7.89 20.28 -10.35
CA THR A 498 8.15 18.94 -10.92
C THR A 498 8.19 17.92 -9.78
N GLY A 499 7.55 16.78 -9.94
CA GLY A 499 7.39 15.78 -8.89
C GLY A 499 8.54 14.77 -8.76
N ILE A 500 8.43 13.90 -7.76
CA ILE A 500 9.55 13.13 -7.21
C ILE A 500 9.97 11.93 -8.07
N THR A 501 9.06 11.28 -8.77
CA THR A 501 9.36 10.09 -9.58
C THR A 501 9.69 10.40 -11.03
N THR A 502 9.70 11.69 -11.37
CA THR A 502 9.99 12.21 -12.72
C THR A 502 11.46 12.57 -12.87
N ARG A 503 12.18 11.85 -13.70
CA ARG A 503 13.60 12.12 -13.99
C ARG A 503 13.72 13.03 -15.19
N SER A 504 14.10 14.28 -14.98
CA SER A 504 14.20 15.30 -16.01
C SER A 504 15.64 15.71 -16.27
N ASN A 505 15.96 15.96 -17.54
CA ASN A 505 17.22 16.53 -18.01
C ASN A 505 16.90 17.71 -18.94
N ILE A 506 16.64 18.88 -18.35
CA ILE A 506 15.94 20.01 -18.94
C ILE A 506 16.92 20.94 -19.66
N GLY A 507 16.62 21.31 -20.88
CA GLY A 507 17.43 22.23 -21.66
C GLY A 507 16.72 22.77 -22.89
N LYS A 508 17.41 23.61 -23.65
CA LYS A 508 16.91 24.06 -24.95
C LYS A 508 16.88 22.89 -25.94
N PRO A 509 15.93 22.86 -26.89
CA PRO A 509 15.89 21.85 -27.92
C PRO A 509 17.25 21.72 -28.64
N GLY A 510 17.79 20.50 -28.69
CA GLY A 510 19.09 20.23 -29.29
C GLY A 510 20.33 20.50 -28.43
N ALA A 511 20.16 20.98 -27.18
CA ALA A 511 21.26 21.13 -26.25
C ALA A 511 21.90 19.78 -25.90
N SER A 512 23.22 19.77 -25.69
CA SER A 512 23.95 18.60 -25.21
C SER A 512 23.66 18.33 -23.71
N ASP A 513 23.97 17.14 -23.22
CA ASP A 513 23.67 16.74 -21.83
C ASP A 513 24.38 17.60 -20.78
N ASP A 514 25.53 18.14 -21.09
CA ASP A 514 26.30 19.03 -20.21
C ASP A 514 25.78 20.49 -20.19
N GLU A 515 24.90 20.85 -21.11
CA GLU A 515 24.19 22.12 -21.16
C GLU A 515 22.79 22.05 -20.52
N ARG A 516 22.42 20.88 -19.98
CA ARG A 516 21.09 20.61 -19.41
C ARG A 516 21.14 20.54 -17.89
N GLU A 517 20.06 20.96 -17.26
CA GLU A 517 19.87 20.86 -15.81
C GLU A 517 19.09 19.61 -15.42
N LYS A 518 19.68 18.80 -14.54
CA LYS A 518 18.99 17.61 -13.98
C LYS A 518 18.09 18.01 -12.84
N LEU A 519 16.84 17.62 -12.94
CA LEU A 519 15.82 17.81 -11.92
C LEU A 519 15.02 16.51 -11.74
N ASN A 520 14.90 16.07 -10.49
CA ASN A 520 14.05 14.94 -10.14
C ASN A 520 12.81 15.39 -9.36
N VAL A 521 12.94 16.37 -8.48
CA VAL A 521 11.81 17.02 -7.78
C VAL A 521 12.24 18.40 -7.34
N GLY A 522 11.33 19.36 -7.47
CA GLY A 522 11.59 20.74 -7.00
C GLY A 522 10.85 21.81 -7.77
N VAL A 523 11.26 23.02 -7.51
CA VAL A 523 10.76 24.24 -8.14
C VAL A 523 11.77 24.74 -9.17
N TRP A 524 11.30 25.09 -10.32
CA TRP A 524 12.07 25.72 -11.39
C TRP A 524 11.49 27.05 -11.80
N ARG A 525 12.26 27.88 -12.51
CA ARG A 525 11.79 29.13 -13.11
C ARG A 525 12.37 29.36 -14.50
N TYR A 526 11.66 30.14 -15.28
CA TYR A 526 12.04 30.52 -16.65
C TYR A 526 11.81 32.00 -16.88
N HIS A 527 12.85 32.69 -17.39
CA HIS A 527 12.73 34.11 -17.74
C HIS A 527 12.15 34.28 -19.13
N PRO A 528 10.99 34.98 -19.28
CA PRO A 528 10.22 34.99 -20.52
C PRO A 528 10.89 35.70 -21.70
N THR A 529 11.76 36.69 -21.44
CA THR A 529 12.40 37.51 -22.48
C THR A 529 13.89 37.20 -22.63
N GLU A 530 14.58 36.81 -21.57
CA GLU A 530 16.00 36.43 -21.60
C GLU A 530 16.22 34.96 -21.96
N HIS A 531 15.14 34.19 -21.93
CA HIS A 531 15.14 32.74 -22.23
C HIS A 531 16.14 31.95 -21.37
N GLN A 532 16.21 32.31 -20.08
CA GLN A 532 17.02 31.64 -19.07
C GLN A 532 16.18 30.67 -18.27
N PHE A 533 16.73 29.49 -17.99
CA PHE A 533 16.13 28.47 -17.15
C PHE A 533 16.99 28.27 -15.90
N GLU A 534 16.35 28.15 -14.74
CA GLU A 534 17.02 27.87 -13.48
C GLU A 534 16.21 26.88 -12.64
N VAL A 535 16.91 25.97 -11.97
CA VAL A 535 16.33 25.20 -10.88
C VAL A 535 16.37 26.06 -9.62
N TYR A 536 15.21 26.47 -9.14
CA TYR A 536 15.07 27.42 -8.02
C TYR A 536 15.26 26.76 -6.65
N ALA A 537 14.69 25.57 -6.44
CA ALA A 537 14.84 24.76 -5.24
C ALA A 537 14.69 23.29 -5.56
N ARG A 538 15.26 22.40 -4.75
CA ARG A 538 15.28 20.95 -4.98
C ARG A 538 14.72 20.19 -3.78
N GLY A 539 14.12 19.05 -4.02
CA GLY A 539 13.56 18.19 -2.98
C GLY A 539 12.04 18.32 -2.84
N ILE A 540 11.52 17.88 -1.69
CA ILE A 540 10.09 17.73 -1.36
C ILE A 540 9.53 16.42 -1.94
N SER A 541 8.26 16.41 -2.31
CA SER A 541 7.54 15.27 -2.87
C SER A 541 6.82 15.70 -4.14
N ASN A 542 5.57 15.39 -4.22
CA ASN A 542 4.65 15.64 -5.30
C ASN A 542 4.05 17.03 -5.20
N LEU A 543 4.63 17.98 -5.89
CA LEU A 543 4.31 19.40 -5.78
C LEU A 543 3.10 19.76 -6.67
N TRP A 544 1.96 20.14 -6.05
CA TRP A 544 0.77 20.63 -6.72
C TRP A 544 0.23 21.88 -6.05
N GLY A 545 0.75 23.02 -6.41
CA GLY A 545 0.34 24.33 -5.93
C GLY A 545 1.54 25.17 -5.57
N LEU A 546 1.62 26.38 -6.12
CA LEU A 546 2.65 27.35 -5.89
C LEU A 546 2.03 28.74 -5.87
N ASP A 547 2.30 29.51 -4.84
CA ASP A 547 1.89 30.92 -4.79
C ASP A 547 2.83 31.77 -3.93
N PHE A 548 2.70 33.08 -4.03
CA PHE A 548 3.51 34.06 -3.33
C PHE A 548 2.65 34.88 -2.36
N ASN A 549 3.15 35.09 -1.15
CA ASN A 549 2.51 35.99 -0.21
C ASN A 549 2.81 37.48 -0.55
N GLU A 550 2.25 38.41 0.20
CA GLU A 550 2.40 39.86 0.02
C GLU A 550 3.85 40.36 0.15
N TYR A 551 4.73 39.55 0.72
CA TYR A 551 6.17 39.88 0.86
C TYR A 551 7.02 39.27 -0.25
N GLY A 552 6.40 38.57 -1.19
CA GLY A 552 7.09 37.86 -2.26
C GLY A 552 7.74 36.55 -1.82
N HIS A 553 7.37 36.00 -0.68
CA HIS A 553 7.81 34.67 -0.27
C HIS A 553 6.96 33.61 -0.96
N MET A 554 7.66 32.61 -1.51
CA MET A 554 7.02 31.49 -2.19
C MET A 554 6.66 30.40 -1.22
N PHE A 555 5.45 29.84 -1.41
CA PHE A 555 5.00 28.63 -0.74
C PHE A 555 4.50 27.62 -1.77
N VAL A 556 4.70 26.34 -1.47
CA VAL A 556 4.19 25.24 -2.29
C VAL A 556 3.42 24.26 -1.42
N SER A 557 2.35 23.72 -1.99
CA SER A 557 1.69 22.55 -1.44
C SER A 557 2.24 21.28 -2.10
N ALA A 558 2.22 20.19 -1.35
CA ALA A 558 2.64 18.88 -1.83
C ALA A 558 1.57 17.83 -1.51
N ASN A 559 1.37 16.92 -2.41
CA ASN A 559 0.58 15.72 -2.15
C ASN A 559 1.32 14.81 -1.19
N ILE A 560 0.55 14.06 -0.42
CA ILE A 560 1.03 13.23 0.66
C ILE A 560 1.71 14.11 1.73
N LEU A 561 2.49 13.57 2.61
CA LEU A 561 3.11 14.24 3.74
C LEU A 561 4.57 14.57 3.45
N PRO A 562 5.07 15.67 3.94
CA PRO A 562 4.41 16.85 4.49
C PRO A 562 3.76 17.72 3.39
N HIS A 563 2.77 18.56 3.73
CA HIS A 563 1.92 19.20 2.71
C HIS A 563 2.22 20.66 2.40
N LEU A 564 2.89 21.44 3.27
CA LEU A 564 3.16 22.87 3.05
C LEU A 564 4.62 23.23 3.30
N TRP A 565 5.20 23.97 2.36
CA TRP A 565 6.61 24.30 2.33
C TRP A 565 6.83 25.78 2.00
N HIS A 566 7.69 26.46 2.76
CA HIS A 566 8.21 27.77 2.42
C HIS A 566 9.48 27.61 1.59
N ILE A 567 9.53 28.14 0.39
CA ILE A 567 10.59 27.92 -0.58
C ILE A 567 11.62 29.03 -0.58
N ILE A 568 12.88 28.65 -0.44
CA ILE A 568 14.05 29.55 -0.42
C ILE A 568 14.91 29.25 -1.64
N PRO A 569 15.41 30.28 -2.37
CA PRO A 569 16.26 30.09 -3.54
C PRO A 569 17.51 29.25 -3.22
N GLY A 570 17.80 28.27 -4.05
CA GLY A 570 18.96 27.41 -3.91
C GLY A 570 18.87 26.36 -2.78
N ALA A 571 17.73 26.28 -2.10
CA ALA A 571 17.55 25.36 -0.99
C ALA A 571 17.39 23.91 -1.46
N TRP A 572 17.78 23.01 -0.55
CA TRP A 572 17.54 21.57 -0.65
C TRP A 572 16.58 21.16 0.46
N TYR A 573 15.47 20.56 0.08
CA TYR A 573 14.39 20.16 0.97
C TYR A 573 14.38 18.66 1.17
N ARG A 574 13.95 18.23 2.35
CA ARG A 574 13.73 16.82 2.64
C ARG A 574 12.83 16.19 1.59
N ARG A 575 13.30 15.09 1.03
CA ARG A 575 12.54 14.29 0.05
C ARG A 575 11.64 13.31 0.79
N GLN A 576 10.54 12.93 0.17
CA GLN A 576 9.68 11.87 0.69
C GLN A 576 10.43 10.53 0.71
N PHE A 577 11.20 10.24 -0.33
CA PHE A 577 12.03 9.05 -0.44
C PHE A 577 13.24 9.31 -1.37
N GLY A 578 14.23 8.39 -1.31
CA GLY A 578 15.45 8.49 -2.07
C GLY A 578 16.37 9.62 -1.63
N GLU A 579 17.56 9.65 -2.18
CA GLU A 579 18.59 10.63 -1.86
C GLU A 579 18.64 11.75 -2.91
N HIS A 580 19.25 12.87 -2.51
CA HIS A 580 19.56 13.96 -3.44
C HIS A 580 20.61 13.50 -4.46
N ASN A 581 20.47 13.95 -5.71
CA ASN A 581 21.44 13.70 -6.78
C ASN A 581 22.74 14.49 -6.60
N TYR A 582 22.97 15.05 -5.42
CA TYR A 582 24.11 15.92 -5.13
C TYR A 582 24.78 15.49 -3.81
N PRO A 583 26.06 15.04 -3.85
CA PRO A 583 26.69 14.41 -2.68
C PRO A 583 27.07 15.38 -1.55
N TYR A 584 26.91 16.69 -1.74
CA TYR A 584 27.32 17.71 -0.79
C TYR A 584 26.14 18.36 -0.06
N VAL A 585 24.95 17.78 -0.10
CA VAL A 585 23.82 18.21 0.74
C VAL A 585 24.14 17.83 2.17
N TYR A 586 24.33 18.83 3.01
CA TYR A 586 24.73 18.63 4.41
C TYR A 586 23.53 18.31 5.31
N ASP A 587 22.45 19.04 5.12
CA ASP A 587 21.18 18.85 5.84
C ASP A 587 20.01 19.35 4.96
N ASP A 588 18.83 18.81 5.19
CA ASP A 588 17.63 19.11 4.44
C ASP A 588 16.74 20.08 5.21
N ILE A 589 16.16 21.06 4.51
CA ILE A 589 15.12 21.91 5.09
C ILE A 589 13.84 21.09 5.24
N LYS A 590 13.24 21.16 6.42
CA LYS A 590 11.99 20.48 6.75
C LYS A 590 10.77 21.34 6.41
N THR A 591 9.61 20.72 6.42
CA THR A 591 8.33 21.40 6.22
C THR A 591 8.07 22.51 7.24
N VAL A 592 7.26 23.50 6.86
CA VAL A 592 6.79 24.55 7.80
C VAL A 592 5.46 24.16 8.46
N ALA A 593 4.66 23.32 7.80
CA ALA A 593 3.42 22.81 8.35
C ALA A 593 3.11 21.40 7.82
N ASP A 594 2.54 20.62 8.67
CA ASP A 594 2.08 19.29 8.39
C ASP A 594 0.76 19.04 9.14
N HIS A 595 0.02 18.01 8.79
CA HIS A 595 -1.26 17.70 9.40
C HIS A 595 -1.30 16.25 9.84
N VAL A 596 -2.18 15.97 10.79
CA VAL A 596 -2.45 14.60 11.23
C VAL A 596 -3.46 13.99 10.27
N HIS A 597 -2.96 13.30 9.27
CA HIS A 597 -3.81 12.40 8.49
C HIS A 597 -3.28 10.97 8.56
N TRP A 598 -4.02 10.03 8.05
CA TRP A 598 -3.76 8.60 8.21
C TRP A 598 -3.79 8.12 9.66
N VAL A 599 -4.56 8.80 10.50
CA VAL A 599 -4.81 8.29 11.86
C VAL A 599 -5.55 6.96 11.74
N GLY A 600 -4.86 5.90 12.13
CA GLY A 600 -5.40 4.53 12.08
C GLY A 600 -5.26 3.82 10.73
N ASN A 601 -4.81 4.49 9.68
CA ASN A 601 -4.51 3.83 8.40
C ASN A 601 -3.14 4.26 7.87
N ARG A 602 -2.26 3.29 7.68
CA ARG A 602 -0.93 3.49 7.15
C ARG A 602 -0.78 2.67 5.89
N GLY A 603 -0.44 3.30 4.79
CA GLY A 603 -0.10 2.60 3.56
C GLY A 603 -1.12 2.71 2.43
N SER A 604 -1.07 1.77 1.50
CA SER A 604 -1.81 1.75 0.23
C SER A 604 -3.33 1.85 0.34
N GLU A 605 -3.88 1.60 1.52
CA GLU A 605 -5.31 1.62 1.76
C GLU A 605 -5.89 3.05 1.88
N ALA A 606 -5.05 4.03 2.19
CA ALA A 606 -5.48 5.43 2.32
C ALA A 606 -5.99 6.04 1.01
N GLY A 607 -5.72 5.44 -0.12
CA GLY A 607 -6.07 5.93 -1.44
C GLY A 607 -7.06 5.07 -2.23
N ASN A 608 -7.61 4.01 -1.63
CA ASN A 608 -8.46 3.07 -2.38
C ASN A 608 -9.96 3.40 -2.35
N GLY A 609 -10.36 4.57 -1.83
CA GLY A 609 -11.75 4.97 -1.72
C GLY A 609 -12.57 4.19 -0.69
N ARG A 610 -11.93 3.39 0.16
CA ARG A 610 -12.61 2.57 1.18
C ARG A 610 -12.66 3.21 2.56
N SER A 611 -12.12 4.41 2.71
CA SER A 611 -11.97 5.04 4.01
C SER A 611 -12.45 6.49 4.02
N GLY A 612 -13.76 6.69 4.17
CA GLY A 612 -14.33 7.99 4.53
C GLY A 612 -13.94 8.46 5.93
N SER A 613 -13.44 7.56 6.79
CA SER A 613 -13.06 7.87 8.16
C SER A 613 -11.65 8.48 8.28
N VAL A 614 -10.82 8.41 7.25
CA VAL A 614 -9.44 8.94 7.30
C VAL A 614 -9.39 10.44 7.13
N GLY A 615 -10.51 11.10 6.93
CA GLY A 615 -10.70 12.54 6.95
C GLY A 615 -9.60 13.37 6.28
N GLY A 616 -9.97 14.29 5.45
CA GLY A 616 -9.05 15.29 4.96
C GLY A 616 -8.11 14.90 3.84
N GLY A 617 -8.27 13.74 3.21
CA GLY A 617 -7.50 13.37 2.04
C GLY A 617 -5.98 13.55 2.19
N HIS A 618 -5.23 12.89 1.36
CA HIS A 618 -3.78 13.01 1.30
C HIS A 618 -3.31 13.77 0.05
N SER A 619 -4.24 14.34 -0.69
CA SER A 619 -4.00 15.03 -1.97
C SER A 619 -4.23 16.53 -1.81
N HIS A 620 -3.23 17.25 -1.29
CA HIS A 620 -3.26 18.69 -1.14
C HIS A 620 -2.81 19.36 -2.44
N ALA A 621 -3.73 19.42 -3.41
CA ALA A 621 -3.50 20.00 -4.72
C ALA A 621 -4.05 21.44 -4.77
N GLY A 622 -3.18 22.38 -5.14
CA GLY A 622 -3.48 23.79 -5.21
C GLY A 622 -3.25 24.53 -3.88
N ALA A 623 -2.61 25.67 -3.96
CA ALA A 623 -2.45 26.60 -2.86
C ALA A 623 -2.49 28.02 -3.41
N MET A 624 -3.15 28.93 -2.70
CA MET A 624 -3.16 30.35 -3.02
C MET A 624 -3.15 31.19 -1.75
N PHE A 625 -2.51 32.34 -1.82
CA PHE A 625 -2.65 33.37 -0.80
C PHE A 625 -3.82 34.28 -1.14
N TYR A 626 -4.77 34.36 -0.23
CA TYR A 626 -5.83 35.34 -0.35
C TYR A 626 -5.34 36.70 0.15
N LEU A 627 -5.08 37.62 -0.77
CA LEU A 627 -4.55 38.96 -0.45
C LEU A 627 -5.66 40.00 -0.26
N GLY A 628 -6.92 39.63 -0.38
CA GLY A 628 -8.10 40.51 -0.26
C GLY A 628 -8.77 40.43 1.12
N ALA A 629 -8.01 40.49 2.20
CA ALA A 629 -8.48 40.31 3.60
C ALA A 629 -9.69 41.18 3.98
N GLU A 630 -9.94 42.27 3.29
CA GLU A 630 -11.10 43.18 3.51
C GLU A 630 -12.45 42.54 3.13
N HIS A 631 -12.45 41.40 2.41
CA HIS A 631 -13.64 40.76 1.87
C HIS A 631 -13.99 39.43 2.56
N LEU A 632 -13.16 38.95 3.50
CA LEU A 632 -13.50 37.79 4.29
C LEU A 632 -14.15 38.25 5.60
N PRO A 633 -15.15 37.49 6.12
CA PRO A 633 -15.71 37.74 7.45
C PRO A 633 -14.60 37.71 8.51
N GLU A 634 -14.64 38.67 9.46
CA GLU A 634 -13.82 38.55 10.68
C GLU A 634 -14.37 37.40 11.52
N GLU A 635 -13.51 36.44 11.89
CA GLU A 635 -13.89 35.37 12.85
C GLU A 635 -14.18 35.93 14.24
#